data_953bff25f60c50dc8102f270b6ae327e
#
_entry.id   953bff25f60c50dc8102f270b6ae327e
#
_cell.length_a   1.000
_cell.length_b   1.000
_cell.length_c   1.000
_cell.angle_alpha   90.00
_cell.angle_beta   90.00
_cell.angle_gamma   90.00
#
_symmetry.space_group_name_H-M   'P 1'
#
loop_
_entity.id
_entity.type
_entity.pdbx_description
1 polymer ?
#
loop_
_entity_poly.entity_id
_entity_poly.type
_entity_poly.pdbx_seq_one_letter_code
_entity_poly.pdbx_strand_id
1 'polypeptide(L)'
;MKRIFLLLTVIVAAAVSAMAQDEYDAQPVIINLASGESFTSELSRGGLQPRLVNGEIVWIVAEGSDRPYEIKDVTSVEFQTPEQSLAAAREALVKFYQAMDGDHWANNTNWCSDKPLDEWFGVKTFGHPYVWELNLLNNKLKGELPDKGVFSGMGPFTAIILGSDGEAYNPTKNQISGTIPSDWTRNLNLFQIVMYGNQLTGELPESLIDLPYLSYLDIFENKMTGNIPSGIVWLMNNKAVNISGNDFSGMVPEAIVNHPNFHLIWDYIIPQGGHLTLPDIPGYRLSVTDLDGNDLNTADVYKNNTYTLIFNYSSAQGEFTGKLKKAYDTYKSKGFEVLGMAPGEIEEVNEYIHTNNISWLNLDPKTFEEYFGRYYAYLNFINLVDKGGNIVFSSIMDDYGKAENQWGASTRDQKVFDVLADKFGKVDFTPYSSTDFSHDGEVLTLQKASKGNGVDIVFIGNCFVDKDMEPGGLYEQKMTQAMEQFFSYEPYTSLRDRFNVYAVKAVSPNAELFEGCKQAITNDADAFNYAKKVKDLIPDRPLRVNIIYNTLNGGRSYTSMYDDHSYIAVMLSGVNRILNHEGGGHGIGRLYDEYVENNGSTVTDEAKDYFEKMWSEYGRGANIDMHADVKETRWAHFAADSRYTDEKLGTYEGSGSYQYGVYRPTENSMMRFNDMPFNAPSREAIYKYIMQESEGAAWKYDYETFVSFDAKGREQFVSEQNTAMSRAMNTDKQSPAADKRPQTLPPVMVRGTWQDALKNPIKIKYHD
;
A
#
# COMPACT_ATOMS: atom_id res chain seq x y z
N MET A 1 -27.76 4.60 60.19
CA MET A 1 -27.15 5.86 59.73
C MET A 1 -25.77 6.12 60.38
N LYS A 2 -25.58 6.19 61.69
CA LYS A 2 -24.25 6.47 62.25
C LYS A 2 -23.13 5.44 61.93
N ARG A 3 -23.42 4.16 61.80
CA ARG A 3 -22.41 3.13 61.43
C ARG A 3 -22.07 3.16 59.94
N ILE A 4 -22.98 3.52 59.09
CA ILE A 4 -22.74 3.73 57.66
C ILE A 4 -21.89 4.98 57.44
N PHE A 5 -22.12 6.04 58.19
CA PHE A 5 -21.33 7.29 58.13
C PHE A 5 -19.87 7.06 58.60
N LEU A 6 -19.64 6.18 59.60
CA LEU A 6 -18.31 5.90 60.12
C LEU A 6 -17.51 4.99 59.12
N LEU A 7 -18.21 4.04 58.48
CA LEU A 7 -17.60 3.18 57.46
C LEU A 7 -17.22 3.98 56.19
N LEU A 8 -18.11 4.86 55.74
CA LEU A 8 -17.91 5.76 54.60
C LEU A 8 -16.78 6.78 54.86
N THR A 9 -16.66 7.28 56.12
CA THR A 9 -15.57 8.22 56.50
C THR A 9 -14.23 7.52 56.51
N VAL A 10 -14.15 6.23 56.91
CA VAL A 10 -12.94 5.43 56.87
C VAL A 10 -12.55 5.08 55.44
N ILE A 11 -13.52 4.76 54.59
CA ILE A 11 -13.28 4.49 53.16
C ILE A 11 -12.78 5.75 52.44
N VAL A 12 -13.41 6.92 52.66
CA VAL A 12 -12.95 8.18 52.09
C VAL A 12 -11.57 8.58 52.62
N ALA A 13 -11.28 8.38 53.89
CA ALA A 13 -9.98 8.66 54.49
C ALA A 13 -8.89 7.69 53.97
N ALA A 14 -9.21 6.41 53.74
CA ALA A 14 -8.31 5.44 53.11
C ALA A 14 -8.08 5.73 51.61
N ALA A 15 -9.15 6.11 50.89
CA ALA A 15 -9.04 6.54 49.49
C ALA A 15 -8.20 7.82 49.36
N VAL A 16 -8.40 8.81 50.25
CA VAL A 16 -7.59 10.03 50.24
C VAL A 16 -6.12 9.76 50.65
N SER A 17 -5.88 8.78 51.52
CA SER A 17 -4.51 8.34 51.86
C SER A 17 -3.84 7.57 50.72
N ALA A 18 -4.58 6.74 49.99
CA ALA A 18 -4.10 6.05 48.78
C ALA A 18 -3.81 7.04 47.61
N MET A 19 -4.59 8.10 47.50
CA MET A 19 -4.37 9.15 46.53
C MET A 19 -3.16 10.08 46.80
N ALA A 20 -2.51 9.92 47.95
CA ALA A 20 -1.30 10.67 48.34
C ALA A 20 0.00 9.92 48.01
N GLN A 21 -0.09 8.69 47.53
CA GLN A 21 1.05 7.89 47.12
C GLN A 21 1.31 8.01 45.62
N ASP A 22 2.54 7.81 45.21
CA ASP A 22 3.03 8.01 43.85
C ASP A 22 2.20 7.24 42.79
N GLU A 23 2.26 7.70 41.57
CA GLU A 23 1.53 7.31 40.37
C GLU A 23 1.56 5.79 40.00
N TYR A 24 2.27 4.97 40.78
CA TYR A 24 2.50 3.53 40.56
C TYR A 24 1.85 2.59 41.61
N ASP A 25 1.23 3.14 42.66
CA ASP A 25 0.61 2.30 43.70
C ASP A 25 -0.93 2.23 43.55
N ALA A 26 -1.39 1.69 42.42
CA ALA A 26 -2.82 1.41 42.20
C ALA A 26 -3.30 0.31 43.20
N GLN A 27 -4.27 0.66 44.02
CA GLN A 27 -4.81 -0.25 45.05
C GLN A 27 -6.00 -1.04 44.47
N PRO A 28 -5.88 -2.39 44.29
CA PRO A 28 -7.00 -3.19 43.77
C PRO A 28 -8.14 -3.25 44.78
N VAL A 29 -9.37 -3.14 44.26
CA VAL A 29 -10.60 -3.15 45.06
C VAL A 29 -11.68 -3.99 44.40
N ILE A 30 -12.59 -4.54 45.23
CA ILE A 30 -13.85 -5.11 44.81
C ILE A 30 -14.97 -4.12 45.18
N ILE A 31 -15.76 -3.74 44.20
CA ILE A 31 -16.90 -2.85 44.36
C ILE A 31 -18.18 -3.70 44.35
N ASN A 32 -18.97 -3.62 45.43
CA ASN A 32 -20.24 -4.31 45.55
C ASN A 32 -21.39 -3.33 45.37
N LEU A 33 -22.38 -3.73 44.59
CA LEU A 33 -23.56 -2.93 44.26
C LEU A 33 -24.80 -3.40 45.00
N ALA A 34 -25.80 -2.54 45.11
CA ALA A 34 -27.09 -2.88 45.72
C ALA A 34 -27.85 -3.98 44.95
N SER A 35 -27.54 -4.18 43.68
CA SER A 35 -28.04 -5.27 42.84
C SER A 35 -27.55 -6.66 43.28
N GLY A 36 -26.55 -6.72 44.14
CA GLY A 36 -25.82 -7.94 44.52
C GLY A 36 -24.69 -8.31 43.57
N GLU A 37 -24.44 -7.48 42.55
CA GLU A 37 -23.30 -7.66 41.66
C GLU A 37 -22.03 -7.06 42.26
N SER A 38 -20.88 -7.58 41.85
CA SER A 38 -19.57 -7.04 42.20
C SER A 38 -18.64 -7.07 41.00
N PHE A 39 -17.63 -6.19 41.00
CA PHE A 39 -16.58 -6.15 40.00
C PHE A 39 -15.26 -5.64 40.60
N THR A 40 -14.15 -5.98 39.95
CA THR A 40 -12.81 -5.53 40.36
C THR A 40 -12.46 -4.21 39.65
N SER A 41 -11.80 -3.32 40.39
CA SER A 41 -11.25 -2.09 39.90
C SER A 41 -10.02 -1.69 40.67
N GLU A 42 -9.46 -0.52 40.39
CA GLU A 42 -8.36 0.04 41.17
C GLU A 42 -8.64 1.47 41.61
N LEU A 43 -8.19 1.84 42.77
CA LEU A 43 -8.15 3.21 43.23
C LEU A 43 -6.83 3.83 42.81
N SER A 44 -6.88 4.79 41.87
CA SER A 44 -5.72 5.51 41.40
C SER A 44 -6.10 6.94 41.03
N ARG A 45 -5.10 7.79 40.80
CA ARG A 45 -5.34 9.21 40.46
C ARG A 45 -6.11 9.39 39.13
N GLY A 46 -5.95 8.49 38.18
CA GLY A 46 -6.69 8.48 36.91
C GLY A 46 -7.85 7.48 36.86
N GLY A 47 -7.93 6.59 37.84
CA GLY A 47 -8.92 5.51 37.92
C GLY A 47 -10.19 5.89 38.70
N LEU A 48 -10.64 4.97 39.53
CA LEU A 48 -11.85 5.12 40.34
C LEU A 48 -11.65 6.11 41.48
N GLN A 49 -12.48 7.13 41.55
CA GLN A 49 -12.42 8.19 42.59
C GLN A 49 -13.77 8.46 43.22
N PRO A 50 -13.84 8.59 44.61
CA PRO A 50 -15.06 9.03 45.27
C PRO A 50 -15.25 10.54 45.13
N ARG A 51 -16.48 10.97 44.84
CA ARG A 51 -16.89 12.37 44.81
C ARG A 51 -18.14 12.58 45.69
N LEU A 52 -18.23 13.72 46.33
CA LEU A 52 -19.41 14.09 47.08
C LEU A 52 -20.30 14.96 46.19
N VAL A 53 -21.43 14.44 45.75
CA VAL A 53 -22.41 15.13 44.90
C VAL A 53 -23.72 15.22 45.65
N ASN A 54 -24.17 16.41 45.93
CA ASN A 54 -25.43 16.66 46.66
C ASN A 54 -25.53 15.96 48.04
N GLY A 55 -24.39 15.71 48.70
CA GLY A 55 -24.33 15.06 50.00
C GLY A 55 -24.30 13.53 49.95
N GLU A 56 -24.24 12.96 48.76
CA GLU A 56 -24.06 11.50 48.50
C GLU A 56 -22.67 11.23 47.91
N ILE A 57 -22.08 10.07 48.23
CA ILE A 57 -20.83 9.65 47.65
C ILE A 57 -21.15 8.94 46.32
N VAL A 58 -20.62 9.51 45.25
CA VAL A 58 -20.67 8.94 43.89
C VAL A 58 -19.24 8.53 43.50
N TRP A 59 -19.10 7.38 42.90
CA TRP A 59 -17.82 6.93 42.40
C TRP A 59 -17.71 7.26 40.91
N ILE A 60 -16.64 7.93 40.52
CA ILE A 60 -16.43 8.39 39.15
C ILE A 60 -15.11 7.83 38.64
N VAL A 61 -15.12 7.32 37.43
CA VAL A 61 -13.95 6.85 36.69
C VAL A 61 -13.70 7.79 35.51
N ALA A 62 -12.45 7.99 35.16
CA ALA A 62 -12.03 8.87 34.06
C ALA A 62 -12.58 10.32 34.21
N GLU A 63 -12.57 10.85 35.41
CA GLU A 63 -12.98 12.22 35.69
C GLU A 63 -12.14 13.20 34.85
N GLY A 64 -12.82 14.16 34.19
CA GLY A 64 -12.16 15.11 33.31
C GLY A 64 -11.89 14.62 31.90
N SER A 65 -12.25 13.39 31.58
CA SER A 65 -12.31 12.90 30.21
C SER A 65 -13.63 13.28 29.52
N ASP A 66 -13.69 13.09 28.20
CA ASP A 66 -14.92 13.26 27.42
C ASP A 66 -15.98 12.18 27.74
N ARG A 67 -15.59 11.13 28.49
CA ARG A 67 -16.44 10.00 28.88
C ARG A 67 -16.31 9.64 30.35
N PRO A 68 -16.65 10.54 31.29
CA PRO A 68 -16.67 10.19 32.70
C PRO A 68 -17.76 9.13 32.95
N TYR A 69 -17.41 8.09 33.69
CA TYR A 69 -18.33 7.01 34.03
C TYR A 69 -18.69 7.07 35.51
N GLU A 70 -19.98 7.18 35.81
CA GLU A 70 -20.49 7.30 37.16
C GLU A 70 -21.05 5.97 37.65
N ILE A 71 -20.55 5.45 38.78
CA ILE A 71 -21.02 4.22 39.41
C ILE A 71 -21.95 4.58 40.53
N LYS A 72 -23.22 4.15 40.43
CA LYS A 72 -24.28 4.36 41.39
C LYS A 72 -24.53 3.09 42.22
N ASP A 73 -25.21 3.28 43.34
CA ASP A 73 -25.69 2.18 44.21
C ASP A 73 -24.58 1.30 44.77
N VAL A 74 -23.37 1.85 45.03
CA VAL A 74 -22.26 1.15 45.66
C VAL A 74 -22.62 0.91 47.14
N THR A 75 -22.65 -0.35 47.55
CA THR A 75 -22.94 -0.73 48.95
C THR A 75 -21.67 -0.93 49.79
N SER A 76 -20.60 -1.40 49.18
CA SER A 76 -19.29 -1.51 49.82
C SER A 76 -18.15 -1.51 48.82
N VAL A 77 -16.96 -1.10 49.26
CA VAL A 77 -15.69 -1.25 48.55
C VAL A 77 -14.74 -2.04 49.44
N GLU A 78 -14.27 -3.16 48.94
CA GLU A 78 -13.40 -4.07 49.63
C GLU A 78 -11.98 -3.95 49.06
N PHE A 79 -11.01 -3.66 49.94
CA PHE A 79 -9.61 -3.59 49.57
C PHE A 79 -8.99 -4.99 49.55
N GLN A 80 -8.25 -5.28 48.50
CA GLN A 80 -7.49 -6.52 48.37
C GLN A 80 -6.01 -6.27 48.66
N THR A 81 -5.38 -7.22 49.40
CA THR A 81 -3.92 -7.19 49.48
C THR A 81 -3.32 -7.66 48.15
N PRO A 82 -2.08 -7.27 47.82
CA PRO A 82 -1.38 -7.77 46.63
C PRO A 82 -1.37 -9.30 46.54
N GLU A 83 -1.19 -9.99 47.67
CA GLU A 83 -1.18 -11.46 47.71
C GLU A 83 -2.56 -12.05 47.39
N GLN A 84 -3.64 -11.43 47.91
CA GLN A 84 -5.01 -11.87 47.61
C GLN A 84 -5.34 -11.69 46.16
N SER A 85 -4.98 -10.56 45.57
CA SER A 85 -5.23 -10.25 44.15
C SER A 85 -4.45 -11.19 43.23
N LEU A 86 -3.15 -11.44 43.52
CA LEU A 86 -2.35 -12.40 42.75
C LEU A 86 -2.86 -13.83 42.86
N ALA A 87 -3.33 -14.25 44.05
CA ALA A 87 -3.91 -15.59 44.26
C ALA A 87 -5.20 -15.75 43.43
N ALA A 88 -6.07 -14.74 43.46
CA ALA A 88 -7.30 -14.73 42.65
C ALA A 88 -6.99 -14.74 41.13
N ALA A 89 -6.01 -13.94 40.69
CA ALA A 89 -5.59 -13.92 39.30
C ALA A 89 -5.04 -15.27 38.82
N ARG A 90 -4.23 -15.93 39.64
CA ARG A 90 -3.72 -17.27 39.32
C ARG A 90 -4.84 -18.31 39.22
N GLU A 91 -5.76 -18.32 40.15
CA GLU A 91 -6.92 -19.22 40.12
C GLU A 91 -7.78 -18.98 38.88
N ALA A 92 -8.01 -17.73 38.55
CA ALA A 92 -8.78 -17.33 37.35
C ALA A 92 -8.10 -17.76 36.04
N LEU A 93 -6.77 -17.58 35.93
CA LEU A 93 -6.00 -18.04 34.79
C LEU A 93 -5.99 -19.56 34.64
N VAL A 94 -5.94 -20.32 35.74
CA VAL A 94 -6.06 -21.79 35.71
C VAL A 94 -7.45 -22.23 35.19
N LYS A 95 -8.51 -21.56 35.64
CA LYS A 95 -9.87 -21.82 35.14
C LYS A 95 -9.99 -21.48 33.64
N PHE A 96 -9.39 -20.37 33.21
CA PHE A 96 -9.32 -19.97 31.80
C PHE A 96 -8.57 -21.04 30.98
N TYR A 97 -7.39 -21.48 31.43
CA TYR A 97 -6.61 -22.54 30.77
C TYR A 97 -7.45 -23.80 30.56
N GLN A 98 -8.17 -24.24 31.59
CA GLN A 98 -9.03 -25.44 31.52
C GLN A 98 -10.22 -25.25 30.53
N ALA A 99 -10.84 -24.07 30.53
CA ALA A 99 -11.95 -23.76 29.64
C ALA A 99 -11.54 -23.66 28.18
N MET A 100 -10.30 -23.26 27.91
CA MET A 100 -9.78 -23.01 26.58
C MET A 100 -8.88 -24.12 26.02
N ASP A 101 -8.98 -25.35 26.54
CA ASP A 101 -8.21 -26.52 26.08
C ASP A 101 -6.71 -26.32 26.18
N GLY A 102 -6.24 -25.80 27.31
CA GLY A 102 -4.87 -25.33 27.54
C GLY A 102 -3.77 -26.36 27.27
N ASP A 103 -4.03 -27.65 27.52
CA ASP A 103 -3.09 -28.75 27.29
C ASP A 103 -2.70 -28.90 25.80
N HIS A 104 -3.54 -28.37 24.87
CA HIS A 104 -3.34 -28.47 23.43
C HIS A 104 -2.92 -27.12 22.79
N TRP A 105 -2.64 -26.09 23.57
CA TRP A 105 -2.16 -24.82 23.05
C TRP A 105 -0.83 -24.96 22.29
N ALA A 106 -0.56 -24.07 21.39
CA ALA A 106 0.72 -24.04 20.68
C ALA A 106 1.88 -23.68 21.62
N ASN A 107 1.61 -22.82 22.59
CA ASN A 107 2.53 -22.48 23.66
C ASN A 107 1.78 -22.32 24.99
N ASN A 108 2.05 -23.18 25.94
CA ASN A 108 1.53 -23.14 27.32
C ASN A 108 2.64 -23.09 28.36
N THR A 109 3.80 -22.54 27.99
CA THR A 109 4.98 -22.48 28.89
C THR A 109 4.62 -21.86 30.22
N ASN A 110 4.94 -22.57 31.29
CA ASN A 110 4.74 -22.24 32.70
C ASN A 110 3.26 -22.13 33.17
N TRP A 111 2.29 -22.34 32.30
CA TRP A 111 0.88 -22.32 32.72
C TRP A 111 0.59 -23.37 33.78
N CYS A 112 -0.26 -23.04 34.74
CA CYS A 112 -0.63 -23.87 35.89
C CYS A 112 0.55 -24.27 36.79
N SER A 113 1.69 -23.56 36.74
CA SER A 113 2.85 -23.77 37.62
C SER A 113 2.90 -22.76 38.76
N ASP A 114 3.85 -22.96 39.71
CA ASP A 114 4.10 -22.01 40.80
C ASP A 114 4.98 -20.82 40.41
N LYS A 115 5.35 -20.71 39.11
CA LYS A 115 6.13 -19.57 38.58
C LYS A 115 5.38 -18.25 38.71
N PRO A 116 6.08 -17.11 38.80
CA PRO A 116 5.46 -15.79 38.69
C PRO A 116 4.57 -15.68 37.44
N LEU A 117 3.47 -14.94 37.52
CA LEU A 117 2.52 -14.81 36.40
C LEU A 117 3.14 -14.21 35.14
N ASP A 118 4.11 -13.29 35.28
CA ASP A 118 4.83 -12.72 34.11
C ASP A 118 5.72 -13.73 33.37
N GLU A 119 6.00 -14.90 33.98
CA GLU A 119 6.67 -16.00 33.30
C GLU A 119 5.71 -16.96 32.58
N TRP A 120 4.39 -16.83 32.77
CA TRP A 120 3.40 -17.61 32.03
C TRP A 120 3.25 -17.02 30.64
N PHE A 121 3.38 -17.87 29.62
CA PHE A 121 3.31 -17.38 28.24
C PHE A 121 2.04 -16.54 27.98
N GLY A 122 2.24 -15.33 27.49
CA GLY A 122 1.16 -14.41 27.14
C GLY A 122 0.50 -13.67 28.29
N VAL A 123 0.96 -13.85 29.53
CA VAL A 123 0.49 -13.11 30.70
C VAL A 123 1.48 -12.00 31.05
N LYS A 124 0.97 -10.78 31.28
CA LYS A 124 1.75 -9.62 31.75
C LYS A 124 1.06 -8.95 32.91
N THR A 125 1.81 -8.74 34.00
CA THR A 125 1.37 -7.98 35.16
C THR A 125 1.95 -6.56 35.18
N PHE A 126 3.11 -6.34 34.55
CA PHE A 126 3.88 -5.08 34.60
C PHE A 126 4.13 -4.60 36.06
N GLY A 127 4.26 -5.53 37.02
CA GLY A 127 4.45 -5.24 38.44
C GLY A 127 3.16 -5.02 39.23
N HIS A 128 1.99 -5.06 38.58
CA HIS A 128 0.69 -5.00 39.27
C HIS A 128 0.37 -6.35 39.97
N PRO A 129 -0.40 -6.36 41.03
CA PRO A 129 -0.81 -7.60 41.73
C PRO A 129 -1.98 -8.31 41.04
N TYR A 130 -2.20 -8.10 39.74
CA TYR A 130 -3.25 -8.69 38.90
C TYR A 130 -2.76 -8.79 37.47
N VAL A 131 -3.54 -9.41 36.58
CA VAL A 131 -3.25 -9.47 35.16
C VAL A 131 -3.49 -8.09 34.53
N TRP A 132 -2.49 -7.52 33.89
CA TRP A 132 -2.61 -6.30 33.12
C TRP A 132 -2.98 -6.57 31.66
N GLU A 133 -2.30 -7.56 31.05
CA GLU A 133 -2.52 -7.98 29.68
C GLU A 133 -2.53 -9.51 29.57
N LEU A 134 -3.48 -10.04 28.82
CA LEU A 134 -3.51 -11.44 28.39
C LEU A 134 -3.42 -11.52 26.88
N ASN A 135 -2.26 -11.97 26.34
CA ASN A 135 -1.98 -12.03 24.90
C ASN A 135 -1.66 -13.46 24.48
N LEU A 136 -2.65 -14.12 23.90
CA LEU A 136 -2.58 -15.48 23.38
C LEU A 136 -3.02 -15.54 21.91
N LEU A 137 -2.58 -14.54 21.13
CA LEU A 137 -2.80 -14.46 19.69
C LEU A 137 -2.26 -15.73 19.01
N ASN A 138 -3.03 -16.35 18.11
CA ASN A 138 -2.61 -17.51 17.32
C ASN A 138 -2.02 -18.66 18.18
N ASN A 139 -2.67 -19.04 19.26
CA ASN A 139 -2.14 -20.03 20.21
C ASN A 139 -2.95 -21.32 20.32
N LYS A 140 -3.82 -21.65 19.35
CA LYS A 140 -4.68 -22.84 19.33
C LYS A 140 -5.72 -22.93 20.45
N LEU A 141 -6.14 -21.82 21.02
CA LEU A 141 -7.21 -21.81 22.00
C LEU A 141 -8.49 -22.39 21.39
N LYS A 142 -9.19 -23.24 22.14
CA LYS A 142 -10.43 -23.87 21.71
C LYS A 142 -11.39 -24.01 22.88
N GLY A 143 -12.63 -23.58 22.71
CA GLY A 143 -13.67 -23.67 23.73
C GLY A 143 -14.57 -22.45 23.72
N GLU A 144 -15.50 -22.43 24.68
CA GLU A 144 -16.32 -21.25 24.92
C GLU A 144 -15.66 -20.33 25.92
N LEU A 145 -15.71 -19.00 25.67
CA LEU A 145 -15.23 -18.03 26.65
C LEU A 145 -15.93 -18.26 27.98
N PRO A 146 -15.16 -18.44 29.07
CA PRO A 146 -15.76 -18.64 30.38
C PRO A 146 -16.47 -17.36 30.83
N ASP A 147 -17.68 -17.50 31.33
CA ASP A 147 -18.47 -16.42 31.92
C ASP A 147 -18.40 -16.45 33.45
N LYS A 148 -18.79 -15.38 34.08
CA LYS A 148 -18.97 -15.19 35.53
C LYS A 148 -17.76 -15.55 36.41
N GLY A 149 -17.01 -14.53 36.75
CA GLY A 149 -15.98 -14.56 37.78
C GLY A 149 -14.60 -15.03 37.30
N VAL A 150 -14.44 -15.51 36.08
CA VAL A 150 -13.12 -15.88 35.56
C VAL A 150 -12.33 -14.64 35.19
N PHE A 151 -12.89 -13.79 34.35
CA PHE A 151 -12.19 -12.56 33.94
C PHE A 151 -12.11 -11.53 35.09
N SER A 152 -13.18 -11.37 35.86
CA SER A 152 -13.14 -10.50 37.05
C SER A 152 -12.13 -11.00 38.10
N GLY A 153 -11.92 -12.30 38.19
CA GLY A 153 -10.88 -12.87 39.05
C GLY A 153 -9.45 -12.56 38.61
N MET A 154 -9.22 -12.27 37.33
CA MET A 154 -7.90 -11.83 36.83
C MET A 154 -7.53 -10.42 37.28
N GLY A 155 -8.49 -9.66 37.81
CA GLY A 155 -8.35 -8.28 38.25
C GLY A 155 -8.79 -7.26 37.17
N PRO A 156 -8.49 -6.00 37.36
CA PRO A 156 -8.86 -4.91 36.42
C PRO A 156 -7.91 -4.86 35.22
N PHE A 157 -7.91 -5.92 34.40
CA PHE A 157 -7.02 -6.01 33.24
C PHE A 157 -7.31 -4.93 32.19
N THR A 158 -6.25 -4.53 31.49
CA THR A 158 -6.30 -3.44 30.49
C THR A 158 -6.43 -3.96 29.07
N ALA A 159 -5.83 -5.11 28.76
CA ALA A 159 -5.86 -5.66 27.39
C ALA A 159 -6.13 -7.16 27.38
N ILE A 160 -6.94 -7.57 26.41
CA ILE A 160 -7.19 -8.98 26.08
C ILE A 160 -7.01 -9.20 24.58
N ILE A 161 -6.05 -10.06 24.21
CA ILE A 161 -5.61 -10.28 22.84
C ILE A 161 -5.63 -11.77 22.55
N LEU A 162 -6.73 -12.25 22.00
CA LEU A 162 -6.99 -13.67 21.73
C LEU A 162 -7.38 -13.90 20.25
N GLY A 163 -7.03 -12.98 19.36
CA GLY A 163 -7.37 -13.05 17.94
C GLY A 163 -6.66 -14.18 17.18
N SER A 164 -7.02 -14.34 15.94
CA SER A 164 -6.45 -15.32 15.02
C SER A 164 -6.29 -14.75 13.62
N ASP A 165 -5.09 -14.83 13.06
CA ASP A 165 -4.87 -14.45 11.66
C ASP A 165 -5.71 -15.29 10.73
N GLY A 166 -6.40 -14.61 9.79
CA GLY A 166 -7.35 -15.21 8.84
C GLY A 166 -6.73 -16.10 7.76
N GLU A 167 -5.42 -16.35 7.80
CA GLU A 167 -4.78 -17.22 6.81
C GLU A 167 -5.32 -18.65 6.91
N ALA A 168 -5.83 -19.17 5.79
CA ALA A 168 -6.46 -20.49 5.70
C ALA A 168 -5.55 -21.65 6.13
N TYR A 169 -4.26 -21.42 6.25
CA TYR A 169 -3.23 -22.40 6.59
C TYR A 169 -2.54 -22.15 7.95
N ASN A 170 -3.05 -21.24 8.78
CA ASN A 170 -2.44 -21.01 10.10
C ASN A 170 -2.71 -22.20 11.03
N PRO A 171 -1.71 -23.07 11.32
CA PRO A 171 -1.90 -24.26 12.16
C PRO A 171 -2.10 -23.93 13.63
N THR A 172 -1.88 -22.69 14.03
CA THR A 172 -1.98 -22.20 15.41
C THR A 172 -3.21 -21.32 15.64
N LYS A 173 -4.14 -21.27 14.68
CA LYS A 173 -5.37 -20.48 14.75
C LYS A 173 -6.18 -20.79 16.01
N ASN A 174 -6.65 -19.75 16.69
CA ASN A 174 -7.62 -19.88 17.78
C ASN A 174 -9.00 -20.22 17.23
N GLN A 175 -9.82 -20.92 18.00
CA GLN A 175 -11.18 -21.35 17.67
C GLN A 175 -12.11 -21.08 18.85
N ILE A 176 -12.06 -19.83 19.35
CA ILE A 176 -12.81 -19.42 20.53
C ILE A 176 -14.27 -19.17 20.13
N SER A 177 -15.20 -19.74 20.89
CA SER A 177 -16.65 -19.59 20.74
C SER A 177 -17.30 -18.98 21.99
N GLY A 178 -18.63 -18.91 21.99
CA GLY A 178 -19.40 -18.31 23.08
C GLY A 178 -19.73 -16.85 22.82
N THR A 179 -20.17 -16.17 23.85
CA THR A 179 -20.56 -14.75 23.82
C THR A 179 -19.53 -13.88 24.52
N ILE A 180 -19.63 -12.58 24.37
CA ILE A 180 -18.83 -11.63 25.17
C ILE A 180 -19.16 -11.84 26.65
N PRO A 181 -18.16 -12.12 27.49
CA PRO A 181 -18.38 -12.36 28.92
C PRO A 181 -18.96 -11.14 29.63
N SER A 182 -19.91 -11.37 30.53
CA SER A 182 -20.50 -10.29 31.32
C SER A 182 -19.48 -9.55 32.20
N ASP A 183 -18.43 -10.24 32.62
CA ASP A 183 -17.32 -9.65 33.40
C ASP A 183 -16.64 -8.48 32.66
N TRP A 184 -16.57 -8.54 31.30
CA TRP A 184 -15.91 -7.49 30.51
C TRP A 184 -16.69 -6.18 30.55
N THR A 185 -18.00 -6.24 30.56
CA THR A 185 -18.86 -5.02 30.59
C THR A 185 -18.75 -4.24 31.89
N ARG A 186 -18.05 -4.80 32.88
CA ARG A 186 -17.82 -4.20 34.19
C ARG A 186 -16.34 -3.96 34.49
N ASN A 187 -15.45 -4.31 33.57
CA ASN A 187 -14.02 -4.02 33.73
C ASN A 187 -13.73 -2.57 33.29
N LEU A 188 -13.74 -1.66 34.24
CA LEU A 188 -13.58 -0.22 33.98
C LEU A 188 -12.19 0.15 33.45
N ASN A 189 -11.19 -0.72 33.59
CA ASN A 189 -9.82 -0.49 33.12
C ASN A 189 -9.60 -1.02 31.69
N LEU A 190 -10.59 -1.70 31.12
CA LEU A 190 -10.45 -2.33 29.81
C LEU A 190 -10.27 -1.29 28.71
N PHE A 191 -9.11 -1.33 28.08
CA PHE A 191 -8.69 -0.43 27.01
C PHE A 191 -8.72 -1.08 25.63
N GLN A 192 -8.33 -2.37 25.57
CA GLN A 192 -8.14 -3.06 24.28
C GLN A 192 -8.75 -4.47 24.29
N ILE A 193 -9.53 -4.75 23.24
CA ILE A 193 -10.08 -6.07 22.93
C ILE A 193 -9.68 -6.46 21.51
N VAL A 194 -8.96 -7.58 21.36
CA VAL A 194 -8.57 -8.16 20.07
C VAL A 194 -8.99 -9.62 20.02
N MET A 195 -10.05 -9.91 19.27
CA MET A 195 -10.69 -11.23 19.19
C MET A 195 -10.98 -11.67 17.74
N TYR A 196 -10.36 -11.04 16.76
CA TYR A 196 -10.64 -11.31 15.35
C TYR A 196 -10.37 -12.78 14.97
N GLY A 197 -11.06 -13.26 13.93
CA GLY A 197 -10.83 -14.58 13.34
C GLY A 197 -11.24 -15.76 14.22
N ASN A 198 -12.22 -15.58 15.13
CA ASN A 198 -12.77 -16.60 16.03
C ASN A 198 -14.19 -17.03 15.65
N GLN A 199 -14.96 -17.58 16.59
CA GLN A 199 -16.32 -18.07 16.40
C GLN A 199 -17.28 -17.49 17.43
N LEU A 200 -17.05 -16.25 17.89
CA LEU A 200 -17.89 -15.57 18.87
C LEU A 200 -19.30 -15.39 18.31
N THR A 201 -20.30 -15.54 19.17
CA THR A 201 -21.73 -15.41 18.85
C THR A 201 -22.41 -14.42 19.79
N GLY A 202 -23.72 -14.19 19.59
CA GLY A 202 -24.51 -13.26 20.41
C GLY A 202 -24.31 -11.81 20.01
N GLU A 203 -24.80 -10.91 20.84
CA GLU A 203 -24.81 -9.47 20.56
C GLU A 203 -23.55 -8.78 21.13
N LEU A 204 -23.19 -7.65 20.57
CA LEU A 204 -22.18 -6.74 21.12
C LEU A 204 -22.88 -5.82 22.16
N PRO A 205 -22.60 -5.98 23.48
CA PRO A 205 -23.31 -5.21 24.49
C PRO A 205 -22.98 -3.72 24.43
N GLU A 206 -23.98 -2.84 24.48
CA GLU A 206 -23.76 -1.41 24.62
C GLU A 206 -22.92 -1.08 25.87
N SER A 207 -23.19 -1.76 26.99
CA SER A 207 -22.44 -1.57 28.23
C SER A 207 -20.94 -1.88 28.12
N LEU A 208 -20.51 -2.69 27.13
CA LEU A 208 -19.10 -2.85 26.82
C LEU A 208 -18.55 -1.62 26.11
N ILE A 209 -19.31 -1.11 25.14
CA ILE A 209 -18.89 0.05 24.33
C ILE A 209 -18.86 1.34 25.19
N ASP A 210 -19.69 1.40 26.20
CA ASP A 210 -19.78 2.54 27.14
C ASP A 210 -18.67 2.56 28.20
N LEU A 211 -17.78 1.56 28.22
CA LEU A 211 -16.66 1.55 29.17
C LEU A 211 -15.74 2.79 28.96
N PRO A 212 -15.34 3.45 30.06
CA PRO A 212 -14.69 4.76 30.00
C PRO A 212 -13.34 4.78 29.28
N TYR A 213 -12.59 3.68 29.33
CA TYR A 213 -11.25 3.59 28.75
C TYR A 213 -11.20 2.75 27.48
N LEU A 214 -12.29 2.08 27.07
CA LEU A 214 -12.27 1.25 25.86
C LEU A 214 -11.97 2.13 24.63
N SER A 215 -10.81 1.91 24.04
CA SER A 215 -10.28 2.70 22.93
C SER A 215 -9.93 1.86 21.70
N TYR A 216 -9.89 0.54 21.82
CA TYR A 216 -9.59 -0.36 20.72
C TYR A 216 -10.47 -1.62 20.78
N LEU A 217 -11.19 -1.90 19.68
CA LEU A 217 -12.06 -3.07 19.56
C LEU A 217 -11.87 -3.71 18.18
N ASP A 218 -11.33 -4.92 18.13
CA ASP A 218 -11.23 -5.72 16.92
C ASP A 218 -11.85 -7.11 17.15
N ILE A 219 -13.05 -7.28 16.60
CA ILE A 219 -13.82 -8.54 16.60
C ILE A 219 -14.13 -9.02 15.18
N PHE A 220 -13.31 -8.61 14.20
CA PHE A 220 -13.40 -8.95 12.80
C PHE A 220 -13.50 -10.48 12.59
N GLU A 221 -14.26 -10.92 11.58
CA GLU A 221 -14.43 -12.34 11.24
C GLU A 221 -14.85 -13.22 12.43
N ASN A 222 -16.00 -12.90 13.03
CA ASN A 222 -16.70 -13.73 14.00
C ASN A 222 -18.13 -14.05 13.51
N LYS A 223 -19.02 -14.48 14.41
CA LYS A 223 -20.42 -14.83 14.13
C LYS A 223 -21.39 -14.05 15.03
N MET A 224 -20.99 -12.82 15.40
CA MET A 224 -21.83 -11.99 16.27
C MET A 224 -23.03 -11.46 15.52
N THR A 225 -24.14 -11.30 16.25
CA THR A 225 -25.45 -10.95 15.71
C THR A 225 -26.05 -9.73 16.43
N GLY A 226 -27.30 -9.38 16.11
CA GLY A 226 -27.99 -8.23 16.69
C GLY A 226 -27.71 -6.93 15.97
N ASN A 227 -28.00 -5.81 16.60
CA ASN A 227 -27.80 -4.48 16.04
C ASN A 227 -26.37 -3.97 16.32
N ILE A 228 -25.87 -3.10 15.45
CA ILE A 228 -24.63 -2.37 15.73
C ILE A 228 -24.92 -1.33 16.82
N PRO A 229 -24.20 -1.34 17.98
CA PRO A 229 -24.39 -0.37 19.03
C PRO A 229 -24.07 1.06 18.59
N SER A 230 -24.89 2.03 19.02
CA SER A 230 -24.67 3.44 18.66
C SER A 230 -23.39 4.03 19.26
N GLY A 231 -22.96 3.53 20.41
CA GLY A 231 -21.73 3.93 21.11
C GLY A 231 -20.43 3.67 20.33
N ILE A 232 -20.45 2.86 19.29
CA ILE A 232 -19.30 2.60 18.37
C ILE A 232 -18.66 3.89 17.87
N VAL A 233 -19.44 4.98 17.75
CA VAL A 233 -18.94 6.29 17.32
C VAL A 233 -17.74 6.80 18.14
N TRP A 234 -17.64 6.42 19.40
CA TRP A 234 -16.50 6.80 20.25
C TRP A 234 -15.19 6.15 19.78
N LEU A 235 -15.25 4.87 19.40
CA LEU A 235 -14.09 4.15 18.87
C LEU A 235 -13.70 4.65 17.48
N MET A 236 -14.67 5.18 16.73
CA MET A 236 -14.44 5.77 15.42
C MET A 236 -13.56 7.03 15.46
N ASN A 237 -13.55 7.78 16.58
CA ASN A 237 -12.68 8.96 16.73
C ASN A 237 -11.20 8.64 16.52
N ASN A 238 -10.75 7.49 17.02
CA ASN A 238 -9.38 7.02 16.93
C ASN A 238 -9.17 6.03 15.77
N LYS A 239 -10.21 5.74 14.96
CA LYS A 239 -10.19 4.72 13.90
C LYS A 239 -9.80 3.34 14.45
N ALA A 240 -10.20 3.03 15.67
CA ALA A 240 -9.74 1.88 16.43
C ALA A 240 -10.87 0.86 16.68
N VAL A 241 -11.70 0.63 15.67
CA VAL A 241 -12.80 -0.32 15.68
C VAL A 241 -12.82 -1.14 14.39
N ASN A 242 -12.95 -2.46 14.53
CA ASN A 242 -13.24 -3.38 13.44
C ASN A 242 -14.24 -4.44 13.90
N ILE A 243 -15.46 -4.36 13.40
CA ILE A 243 -16.56 -5.30 13.66
C ILE A 243 -17.03 -6.01 12.39
N SER A 244 -16.37 -5.79 11.26
CA SER A 244 -16.75 -6.37 9.97
C SER A 244 -16.63 -7.89 9.95
N GLY A 245 -17.27 -8.54 8.96
CA GLY A 245 -17.23 -10.00 8.84
C GLY A 245 -17.97 -10.74 9.95
N ASN A 246 -18.97 -10.10 10.57
CA ASN A 246 -19.92 -10.70 11.51
C ASN A 246 -21.32 -10.82 10.87
N ASP A 247 -22.32 -11.18 11.66
CA ASP A 247 -23.71 -11.33 11.23
C ASP A 247 -24.62 -10.24 11.83
N PHE A 248 -24.08 -9.03 12.08
CA PHE A 248 -24.91 -7.92 12.55
C PHE A 248 -25.99 -7.56 11.54
N SER A 249 -27.14 -7.10 12.02
CA SER A 249 -28.32 -6.82 11.20
C SER A 249 -29.08 -5.60 11.73
N GLY A 250 -30.12 -5.19 11.01
CA GLY A 250 -30.97 -4.05 11.40
C GLY A 250 -30.50 -2.71 10.87
N MET A 251 -31.06 -1.63 11.39
CA MET A 251 -30.74 -0.26 10.98
C MET A 251 -29.39 0.17 11.56
N VAL A 252 -28.48 0.62 10.71
CA VAL A 252 -27.22 1.24 11.17
C VAL A 252 -27.56 2.59 11.81
N PRO A 253 -27.06 2.89 13.02
CA PRO A 253 -27.31 4.18 13.66
C PRO A 253 -26.84 5.37 12.83
N GLU A 254 -27.68 6.41 12.69
CA GLU A 254 -27.33 7.63 11.95
C GLU A 254 -26.04 8.29 12.45
N ALA A 255 -25.77 8.21 13.76
CA ALA A 255 -24.54 8.74 14.35
C ALA A 255 -23.27 8.12 13.73
N ILE A 256 -23.32 6.85 13.35
CA ILE A 256 -22.21 6.14 12.70
C ILE A 256 -21.98 6.69 11.29
N VAL A 257 -23.02 6.75 10.45
CA VAL A 257 -22.89 7.18 9.05
C VAL A 257 -22.57 8.67 8.92
N ASN A 258 -22.97 9.47 9.90
CA ASN A 258 -22.67 10.90 9.95
C ASN A 258 -21.32 11.24 10.63
N HIS A 259 -20.61 10.22 11.16
CA HIS A 259 -19.33 10.46 11.81
C HIS A 259 -18.26 10.92 10.81
N PRO A 260 -17.41 11.93 11.11
CA PRO A 260 -16.38 12.42 10.19
C PRO A 260 -15.45 11.33 9.64
N ASN A 261 -15.13 10.33 10.47
CA ASN A 261 -14.27 9.23 10.09
C ASN A 261 -15.02 8.06 9.42
N PHE A 262 -16.33 8.14 9.20
CA PHE A 262 -17.10 7.01 8.66
C PHE A 262 -16.53 6.48 7.34
N HIS A 263 -16.25 7.39 6.40
CA HIS A 263 -15.69 7.03 5.09
C HIS A 263 -14.28 6.45 5.14
N LEU A 264 -13.59 6.60 6.27
CA LEU A 264 -12.25 6.06 6.48
C LEU A 264 -12.24 4.64 7.04
N ILE A 265 -13.33 4.24 7.69
CA ILE A 265 -13.40 2.98 8.45
C ILE A 265 -14.69 2.19 8.21
N TRP A 266 -15.50 2.59 7.22
CA TRP A 266 -16.74 1.87 6.96
C TRP A 266 -16.54 0.40 6.59
N ASP A 267 -15.40 0.05 5.97
CA ASP A 267 -14.99 -1.33 5.68
C ASP A 267 -14.84 -2.18 6.95
N TYR A 268 -14.56 -1.52 8.07
CA TYR A 268 -14.45 -2.15 9.37
C TYR A 268 -15.79 -2.26 10.11
N ILE A 269 -16.85 -1.66 9.56
CA ILE A 269 -18.16 -1.60 10.21
C ILE A 269 -19.26 -2.23 9.36
N ILE A 270 -19.36 -1.87 8.09
CA ILE A 270 -20.51 -2.19 7.24
C ILE A 270 -20.49 -3.61 6.66
N PRO A 271 -19.35 -4.22 6.28
CA PRO A 271 -19.35 -5.59 5.76
C PRO A 271 -19.82 -6.61 6.79
N GLN A 272 -21.07 -7.08 6.66
CA GLN A 272 -21.70 -8.03 7.57
C GLN A 272 -22.36 -9.17 6.79
N GLY A 273 -22.38 -10.39 7.36
CA GLY A 273 -23.16 -11.52 6.84
C GLY A 273 -24.65 -11.36 7.10
N GLY A 274 -25.04 -10.57 8.10
CA GLY A 274 -26.41 -10.19 8.39
C GLY A 274 -26.93 -9.11 7.44
N HIS A 275 -28.23 -8.83 7.51
CA HIS A 275 -28.88 -7.83 6.67
C HIS A 275 -28.91 -6.46 7.36
N LEU A 276 -28.03 -5.55 6.95
CA LEU A 276 -28.04 -4.16 7.41
C LEU A 276 -28.95 -3.29 6.55
N THR A 277 -29.68 -2.39 7.20
CA THR A 277 -30.39 -1.29 6.55
C THR A 277 -29.60 0.00 6.81
N LEU A 278 -29.20 0.67 5.74
CA LEU A 278 -28.42 1.91 5.84
C LEU A 278 -29.36 3.12 5.76
N PRO A 279 -29.17 4.14 6.59
CA PRO A 279 -29.77 5.46 6.35
C PRO A 279 -29.09 6.13 5.14
N ASP A 280 -29.56 7.31 4.73
CA ASP A 280 -28.88 8.11 3.71
C ASP A 280 -27.44 8.40 4.15
N ILE A 281 -26.47 8.00 3.32
CA ILE A 281 -25.06 8.16 3.62
C ILE A 281 -24.56 9.43 2.91
N PRO A 282 -24.06 10.42 3.65
CA PRO A 282 -23.48 11.59 3.03
C PRO A 282 -22.20 11.26 2.26
N GLY A 283 -21.99 11.90 1.12
CA GLY A 283 -20.72 11.90 0.40
C GLY A 283 -19.61 12.54 1.24
N TYR A 284 -18.37 12.34 0.81
CA TYR A 284 -17.20 12.96 1.45
C TYR A 284 -17.35 14.49 1.51
N ARG A 285 -17.20 15.10 2.67
CA ARG A 285 -17.25 16.54 2.88
C ARG A 285 -15.87 17.07 3.17
N LEU A 286 -15.09 17.27 2.09
CA LEU A 286 -13.69 17.67 2.17
C LEU A 286 -13.52 19.11 1.70
N SER A 287 -12.67 19.86 2.39
CA SER A 287 -12.13 21.13 1.96
C SER A 287 -10.65 20.93 1.69
N VAL A 288 -10.25 20.89 0.43
CA VAL A 288 -8.99 20.34 -0.04
C VAL A 288 -8.45 21.15 -1.20
N THR A 289 -7.29 20.83 -1.72
CA THR A 289 -6.75 21.39 -2.96
C THR A 289 -6.81 20.37 -4.11
N ASP A 290 -7.00 20.88 -5.32
CA ASP A 290 -6.81 20.07 -6.54
C ASP A 290 -5.33 20.02 -6.94
N LEU A 291 -5.01 19.29 -8.02
CA LEU A 291 -3.63 19.16 -8.52
C LEU A 291 -3.03 20.49 -9.02
N ASP A 292 -3.86 21.47 -9.36
CA ASP A 292 -3.43 22.80 -9.81
C ASP A 292 -3.25 23.77 -8.63
N GLY A 293 -3.52 23.33 -7.38
CA GLY A 293 -3.40 24.11 -6.18
C GLY A 293 -4.60 25.00 -5.89
N ASN A 294 -5.75 24.80 -6.55
CA ASN A 294 -6.96 25.56 -6.27
C ASN A 294 -7.74 24.95 -5.10
N ASP A 295 -8.32 25.79 -4.27
CA ASP A 295 -9.21 25.34 -3.21
C ASP A 295 -10.46 24.65 -3.79
N LEU A 296 -10.79 23.48 -3.30
CA LEU A 296 -11.92 22.67 -3.71
C LEU A 296 -12.71 22.20 -2.51
N ASN A 297 -14.04 22.43 -2.56
CA ASN A 297 -14.98 21.86 -1.59
C ASN A 297 -15.85 20.81 -2.28
N THR A 298 -15.80 19.57 -1.83
CA THR A 298 -16.54 18.48 -2.45
C THR A 298 -18.05 18.67 -2.41
N ALA A 299 -18.58 19.33 -1.36
CA ALA A 299 -20.02 19.65 -1.29
C ALA A 299 -20.46 20.60 -2.41
N ASP A 300 -19.60 21.52 -2.83
CA ASP A 300 -19.89 22.42 -3.96
C ASP A 300 -19.81 21.66 -5.29
N VAL A 301 -18.89 20.69 -5.42
CA VAL A 301 -18.85 19.82 -6.60
C VAL A 301 -20.17 19.05 -6.73
N TYR A 302 -20.67 18.42 -5.65
CA TYR A 302 -21.97 17.72 -5.68
C TYR A 302 -23.12 18.64 -6.06
N LYS A 303 -23.20 19.80 -5.43
CA LYS A 303 -24.27 20.77 -5.67
C LYS A 303 -24.33 21.26 -7.12
N ASN A 304 -23.18 21.34 -7.79
CA ASN A 304 -23.07 21.84 -9.15
C ASN A 304 -23.28 20.75 -10.21
N ASN A 305 -23.27 19.46 -9.84
CA ASN A 305 -23.42 18.33 -10.77
C ASN A 305 -24.65 17.48 -10.42
N THR A 306 -25.20 16.78 -11.41
CA THR A 306 -26.32 15.86 -11.18
C THR A 306 -25.85 14.63 -10.39
N TYR A 307 -24.66 14.11 -10.79
CA TYR A 307 -23.95 13.05 -10.09
C TYR A 307 -22.44 13.29 -10.15
N THR A 308 -21.75 12.99 -9.06
CA THR A 308 -20.28 13.02 -8.98
C THR A 308 -19.78 11.63 -8.64
N LEU A 309 -18.92 11.07 -9.47
CA LEU A 309 -18.22 9.81 -9.19
C LEU A 309 -16.92 10.13 -8.45
N ILE A 310 -16.74 9.54 -7.30
CA ILE A 310 -15.49 9.63 -6.52
C ILE A 310 -14.82 8.27 -6.58
N PHE A 311 -13.56 8.22 -6.94
CA PHE A 311 -12.82 6.96 -6.98
C PHE A 311 -11.34 7.14 -6.66
N ASN A 312 -10.72 6.06 -6.19
CA ASN A 312 -9.28 5.99 -5.96
C ASN A 312 -8.60 5.29 -7.13
N TYR A 313 -7.54 5.93 -7.68
CA TYR A 313 -6.68 5.30 -8.68
C TYR A 313 -5.89 4.15 -8.07
N SER A 314 -5.90 2.98 -8.73
CA SER A 314 -5.00 1.89 -8.41
C SER A 314 -4.39 1.33 -9.70
N SER A 315 -3.23 0.71 -9.58
CA SER A 315 -2.52 0.09 -10.70
C SER A 315 -3.30 -1.01 -11.43
N ALA A 316 -4.34 -1.55 -10.77
CA ALA A 316 -5.19 -2.62 -11.33
C ALA A 316 -6.41 -2.11 -12.12
N GLN A 317 -6.59 -0.79 -12.26
CA GLN A 317 -7.82 -0.20 -12.80
C GLN A 317 -7.67 0.47 -14.17
N GLY A 318 -6.67 0.14 -14.96
CA GLY A 318 -6.46 0.78 -16.28
C GLY A 318 -7.66 0.64 -17.21
N GLU A 319 -8.29 -0.55 -17.26
CA GLU A 319 -9.51 -0.77 -18.04
C GLU A 319 -10.68 0.06 -17.53
N PHE A 320 -10.86 0.14 -16.21
CA PHE A 320 -11.89 0.97 -15.60
C PHE A 320 -11.70 2.44 -15.95
N THR A 321 -10.49 2.99 -15.81
CA THR A 321 -10.18 4.38 -16.15
C THR A 321 -10.43 4.67 -17.62
N GLY A 322 -10.11 3.74 -18.53
CA GLY A 322 -10.39 3.87 -19.96
C GLY A 322 -11.89 3.95 -20.29
N LYS A 323 -12.68 3.05 -19.68
CA LYS A 323 -14.15 3.08 -19.80
C LYS A 323 -14.73 4.34 -19.15
N LEU A 324 -14.20 4.77 -18.00
CA LEU A 324 -14.64 5.98 -17.31
C LEU A 324 -14.37 7.25 -18.14
N LYS A 325 -13.25 7.34 -18.85
CA LYS A 325 -12.99 8.46 -19.79
C LYS A 325 -14.09 8.55 -20.84
N LYS A 326 -14.42 7.44 -21.47
CA LYS A 326 -15.46 7.39 -22.50
C LYS A 326 -16.84 7.76 -21.95
N ALA A 327 -17.15 7.30 -20.74
CA ALA A 327 -18.37 7.66 -20.01
C ALA A 327 -18.38 9.15 -19.65
N TYR A 328 -17.26 9.68 -19.12
CA TYR A 328 -17.11 11.08 -18.75
C TYR A 328 -17.32 12.02 -19.92
N ASP A 329 -16.64 11.76 -21.05
CA ASP A 329 -16.80 12.55 -22.28
C ASP A 329 -18.26 12.56 -22.80
N THR A 330 -18.98 11.46 -22.60
CA THR A 330 -20.39 11.32 -23.00
C THR A 330 -21.35 12.02 -22.04
N TYR A 331 -21.06 12.03 -20.74
CA TYR A 331 -21.99 12.45 -19.70
C TYR A 331 -21.68 13.81 -19.08
N LYS A 332 -20.47 14.36 -19.25
CA LYS A 332 -20.07 15.66 -18.69
C LYS A 332 -21.07 16.76 -18.96
N SER A 333 -21.53 16.88 -20.22
CA SER A 333 -22.54 17.87 -20.62
C SER A 333 -23.93 17.64 -20.00
N LYS A 334 -24.16 16.48 -19.39
CA LYS A 334 -25.40 16.11 -18.69
C LYS A 334 -25.31 16.31 -17.18
N GLY A 335 -24.23 16.91 -16.69
CA GLY A 335 -23.99 17.15 -15.27
C GLY A 335 -23.33 15.97 -14.54
N PHE A 336 -22.52 15.20 -15.21
CA PHE A 336 -21.67 14.17 -14.59
C PHE A 336 -20.27 14.74 -14.36
N GLU A 337 -19.77 14.61 -13.13
CA GLU A 337 -18.41 14.95 -12.77
C GLU A 337 -17.69 13.75 -12.18
N VAL A 338 -16.38 13.75 -12.27
CA VAL A 338 -15.51 12.73 -11.68
C VAL A 338 -14.48 13.41 -10.78
N LEU A 339 -14.32 12.90 -9.60
CA LEU A 339 -13.32 13.32 -8.61
C LEU A 339 -12.36 12.18 -8.38
N GLY A 340 -11.19 12.26 -8.99
CA GLY A 340 -10.12 11.28 -8.88
C GLY A 340 -9.27 11.55 -7.64
N MET A 341 -8.92 10.50 -6.93
CA MET A 341 -8.01 10.54 -5.79
C MET A 341 -6.88 9.53 -6.00
N ALA A 342 -5.64 9.94 -5.78
CA ALA A 342 -4.48 9.08 -5.91
C ALA A 342 -3.55 9.27 -4.71
N PRO A 343 -3.05 8.20 -4.10
CA PRO A 343 -1.93 8.29 -3.17
C PRO A 343 -0.62 8.48 -3.95
N GLY A 344 0.38 9.09 -3.34
CA GLY A 344 1.73 9.18 -3.90
C GLY A 344 2.26 10.59 -4.00
N GLU A 345 3.37 10.75 -4.71
CA GLU A 345 3.97 12.06 -4.94
C GLU A 345 3.20 12.81 -6.04
N ILE A 346 3.04 14.10 -5.86
CA ILE A 346 2.26 14.96 -6.78
C ILE A 346 2.80 14.89 -8.22
N GLU A 347 4.11 14.76 -8.37
CA GLU A 347 4.75 14.65 -9.67
C GLU A 347 4.37 13.35 -10.40
N GLU A 348 4.31 12.23 -9.67
CA GLU A 348 3.91 10.92 -10.22
C GLU A 348 2.44 10.93 -10.64
N VAL A 349 1.58 11.51 -9.80
CA VAL A 349 0.14 11.64 -10.09
C VAL A 349 -0.07 12.55 -11.29
N ASN A 350 0.59 13.71 -11.35
CA ASN A 350 0.53 14.61 -12.50
C ASN A 350 1.03 13.93 -13.77
N GLU A 351 2.13 13.20 -13.71
CA GLU A 351 2.63 12.45 -14.86
C GLU A 351 1.60 11.43 -15.36
N TYR A 352 0.96 10.68 -14.44
CA TYR A 352 -0.11 9.75 -14.80
C TYR A 352 -1.30 10.44 -15.45
N ILE A 353 -1.79 11.54 -14.87
CA ILE A 353 -2.93 12.32 -15.37
C ILE A 353 -2.65 12.87 -16.78
N HIS A 354 -1.49 13.48 -16.96
CA HIS A 354 -1.09 14.03 -18.27
C HIS A 354 -0.85 12.94 -19.31
N THR A 355 -0.13 11.88 -18.94
CA THR A 355 0.18 10.76 -19.84
C THR A 355 -1.08 10.10 -20.37
N ASN A 356 -2.12 10.04 -19.56
CA ASN A 356 -3.38 9.38 -19.89
C ASN A 356 -4.47 10.34 -20.36
N ASN A 357 -4.15 11.62 -20.54
CA ASN A 357 -5.09 12.68 -20.96
C ASN A 357 -6.38 12.65 -20.14
N ILE A 358 -6.24 12.65 -18.82
CA ILE A 358 -7.36 12.69 -17.88
C ILE A 358 -7.77 14.14 -17.68
N SER A 359 -9.05 14.44 -17.87
CA SER A 359 -9.58 15.81 -17.88
C SER A 359 -10.61 16.12 -16.79
N TRP A 360 -10.89 15.17 -15.90
CA TRP A 360 -11.74 15.41 -14.73
C TRP A 360 -10.95 15.97 -13.55
N LEU A 361 -11.66 16.37 -12.50
CA LEU A 361 -11.06 16.91 -11.27
C LEU A 361 -10.24 15.84 -10.54
N ASN A 362 -9.05 16.22 -10.08
CA ASN A 362 -8.19 15.34 -9.30
C ASN A 362 -7.72 16.08 -8.04
N LEU A 363 -7.72 15.39 -6.90
CA LEU A 363 -7.26 15.93 -5.64
C LEU A 363 -5.73 15.87 -5.52
N ASP A 364 -5.15 16.85 -4.82
CA ASP A 364 -3.75 16.78 -4.40
C ASP A 364 -3.51 15.51 -3.55
N PRO A 365 -2.49 14.68 -3.88
CA PRO A 365 -2.17 13.46 -3.12
C PRO A 365 -1.96 13.68 -1.62
N LYS A 366 -1.43 14.83 -1.19
CA LYS A 366 -1.28 15.19 0.23
C LYS A 366 -2.62 15.19 0.95
N THR A 367 -3.65 15.71 0.30
CA THR A 367 -5.01 15.67 0.81
C THR A 367 -5.50 14.24 1.01
N PHE A 368 -5.21 13.36 0.08
CA PHE A 368 -5.54 11.95 0.21
C PHE A 368 -4.86 11.33 1.45
N GLU A 369 -3.56 11.59 1.65
CA GLU A 369 -2.82 11.06 2.80
C GLU A 369 -3.31 11.64 4.14
N GLU A 370 -3.65 12.91 4.19
CA GLU A 370 -4.15 13.58 5.41
C GLU A 370 -5.51 13.03 5.85
N TYR A 371 -6.45 12.84 4.92
CA TYR A 371 -7.80 12.40 5.22
C TYR A 371 -7.95 10.89 5.32
N PHE A 372 -7.28 10.14 4.45
CA PHE A 372 -7.44 8.69 4.34
C PHE A 372 -6.30 7.90 4.98
N GLY A 373 -5.11 8.51 5.14
CA GLY A 373 -3.90 7.84 5.63
C GLY A 373 -3.32 6.85 4.60
N ARG A 374 -2.07 6.45 4.81
CA ARG A 374 -1.34 5.58 3.86
C ARG A 374 -1.96 4.19 3.68
N TYR A 375 -2.73 3.70 4.65
CA TYR A 375 -3.35 2.38 4.59
C TYR A 375 -4.41 2.27 3.50
N TYR A 376 -5.08 3.37 3.15
CA TYR A 376 -6.15 3.42 2.15
C TYR A 376 -5.67 3.56 0.71
N ALA A 377 -4.37 3.73 0.49
CA ALA A 377 -3.76 3.73 -0.83
C ALA A 377 -4.06 2.47 -1.65
N TYR A 378 -4.38 1.37 -0.96
CA TYR A 378 -4.64 0.05 -1.57
C TYR A 378 -6.14 -0.29 -1.69
N LEU A 379 -7.02 0.53 -1.14
CA LEU A 379 -8.46 0.27 -1.22
C LEU A 379 -9.06 0.87 -2.49
N ASN A 380 -9.55 0.02 -3.35
CA ASN A 380 -10.27 0.41 -4.55
C ASN A 380 -11.71 0.74 -4.20
N PHE A 381 -12.02 2.01 -3.97
CA PHE A 381 -13.40 2.44 -3.76
C PHE A 381 -13.91 3.30 -4.92
N ILE A 382 -15.17 3.11 -5.24
CA ILE A 382 -15.91 3.88 -6.24
C ILE A 382 -17.25 4.23 -5.63
N ASN A 383 -17.54 5.52 -5.49
CA ASN A 383 -18.79 6.03 -4.95
C ASN A 383 -19.44 6.99 -5.94
N LEU A 384 -20.73 6.84 -6.18
CA LEU A 384 -21.53 7.80 -6.92
C LEU A 384 -22.37 8.61 -5.93
N VAL A 385 -22.21 9.94 -5.98
CA VAL A 385 -22.87 10.90 -5.09
C VAL A 385 -23.86 11.71 -5.92
N ASP A 386 -25.06 11.89 -5.42
CA ASP A 386 -26.11 12.70 -6.06
C ASP A 386 -25.92 14.22 -5.77
N LYS A 387 -26.72 15.04 -6.42
CA LYS A 387 -26.73 16.50 -6.23
C LYS A 387 -27.07 16.93 -4.80
N GLY A 388 -27.77 16.10 -4.03
CA GLY A 388 -28.08 16.32 -2.62
C GLY A 388 -26.88 16.05 -1.70
N GLY A 389 -25.83 15.47 -2.22
CA GLY A 389 -24.64 15.08 -1.48
C GLY A 389 -24.78 13.73 -0.77
N ASN A 390 -25.64 12.84 -1.26
CA ASN A 390 -25.83 11.48 -0.72
C ASN A 390 -25.22 10.45 -1.66
N ILE A 391 -24.59 9.41 -1.09
CA ILE A 391 -24.08 8.29 -1.85
C ILE A 391 -25.26 7.43 -2.35
N VAL A 392 -25.40 7.33 -3.66
CA VAL A 392 -26.43 6.52 -4.33
C VAL A 392 -25.90 5.19 -4.86
N PHE A 393 -24.60 5.02 -4.90
CA PHE A 393 -23.89 3.77 -5.21
C PHE A 393 -22.51 3.76 -4.54
N SER A 394 -22.12 2.61 -4.03
CA SER A 394 -20.78 2.37 -3.50
C SER A 394 -20.30 0.97 -3.86
N SER A 395 -19.12 0.86 -4.45
CA SER A 395 -18.51 -0.44 -4.78
C SER A 395 -18.20 -1.28 -3.54
N ILE A 396 -17.95 -0.65 -2.40
CA ILE A 396 -17.65 -1.34 -1.16
C ILE A 396 -18.91 -1.93 -0.54
N MET A 397 -20.03 -1.19 -0.56
CA MET A 397 -21.28 -1.66 0.06
C MET A 397 -21.98 -2.76 -0.73
N ASP A 398 -21.84 -2.79 -2.05
CA ASP A 398 -22.51 -3.78 -2.91
C ASP A 398 -21.82 -5.16 -2.95
N ASP A 399 -20.52 -5.22 -2.65
CA ASP A 399 -19.75 -6.47 -2.78
C ASP A 399 -19.71 -7.33 -1.53
N TYR A 400 -19.95 -6.78 -0.35
CA TYR A 400 -19.78 -7.52 0.92
C TYR A 400 -20.97 -8.42 1.32
N GLY A 401 -22.03 -8.46 0.57
CA GLY A 401 -23.15 -9.37 0.83
C GLY A 401 -23.05 -10.74 0.17
N LYS A 402 -21.97 -11.06 -0.56
CA LYS A 402 -21.83 -12.33 -1.31
C LYS A 402 -20.43 -12.90 -1.15
N ALA A 403 -20.30 -13.96 -0.36
CA ALA A 403 -19.07 -14.66 -0.02
C ALA A 403 -18.30 -15.30 -1.22
N GLU A 404 -18.72 -15.08 -2.45
CA GLU A 404 -18.18 -15.80 -3.61
C GLU A 404 -17.15 -15.03 -4.45
N ASN A 405 -16.90 -13.73 -4.22
CA ASN A 405 -15.96 -12.98 -5.07
C ASN A 405 -15.17 -11.90 -4.32
N GLN A 406 -14.26 -12.27 -3.45
CA GLN A 406 -13.33 -11.34 -2.80
C GLN A 406 -12.33 -10.66 -3.76
N TRP A 407 -12.25 -11.01 -5.05
CA TRP A 407 -11.18 -10.57 -5.96
C TRP A 407 -11.62 -10.28 -7.40
N GLY A 408 -12.88 -10.13 -7.67
CA GLY A 408 -13.39 -9.85 -9.02
C GLY A 408 -13.55 -8.37 -9.34
N ALA A 409 -12.45 -7.67 -9.65
CA ALA A 409 -12.49 -6.25 -10.10
C ALA A 409 -13.48 -6.03 -11.28
N SER A 410 -13.60 -6.99 -12.19
CA SER A 410 -14.43 -6.88 -13.40
C SER A 410 -15.93 -6.79 -13.14
N THR A 411 -16.47 -7.49 -12.14
CA THR A 411 -17.91 -7.44 -11.81
C THR A 411 -18.29 -6.15 -11.08
N ARG A 412 -17.42 -5.64 -10.25
CA ARG A 412 -17.58 -4.38 -9.51
C ARG A 412 -17.62 -3.19 -10.46
N ASP A 413 -16.65 -3.15 -11.35
CA ASP A 413 -16.51 -2.11 -12.37
C ASP A 413 -17.71 -2.08 -13.32
N GLN A 414 -18.23 -3.26 -13.71
CA GLN A 414 -19.41 -3.36 -14.56
C GLN A 414 -20.65 -2.76 -13.91
N LYS A 415 -20.88 -3.01 -12.62
CA LYS A 415 -22.03 -2.45 -11.88
C LYS A 415 -22.02 -0.92 -11.87
N VAL A 416 -20.86 -0.28 -11.74
CA VAL A 416 -20.76 1.20 -11.82
C VAL A 416 -21.31 1.70 -13.14
N PHE A 417 -20.86 1.11 -14.25
CA PHE A 417 -21.32 1.50 -15.59
C PHE A 417 -22.79 1.18 -15.84
N ASP A 418 -23.32 0.13 -15.24
CA ASP A 418 -24.77 -0.18 -15.29
C ASP A 418 -25.58 0.91 -14.56
N VAL A 419 -25.13 1.35 -13.37
CA VAL A 419 -25.76 2.46 -12.63
C VAL A 419 -25.66 3.76 -13.43
N LEU A 420 -24.49 4.08 -13.99
CA LEU A 420 -24.31 5.27 -14.82
C LEU A 420 -25.19 5.21 -16.09
N ALA A 421 -25.32 4.02 -16.70
CA ALA A 421 -26.20 3.82 -17.86
C ALA A 421 -27.69 4.00 -17.52
N ASP A 422 -28.12 3.60 -16.34
CA ASP A 422 -29.48 3.86 -15.84
C ASP A 422 -29.74 5.37 -15.69
N LYS A 423 -28.76 6.15 -15.21
CA LYS A 423 -28.89 7.58 -14.95
C LYS A 423 -28.73 8.45 -16.21
N PHE A 424 -27.82 8.10 -17.10
CA PHE A 424 -27.39 8.96 -18.22
C PHE A 424 -27.64 8.36 -19.60
N GLY A 425 -28.02 7.09 -19.69
CA GLY A 425 -28.13 6.31 -20.94
C GLY A 425 -26.87 5.49 -21.21
N LYS A 426 -26.99 4.46 -22.03
CA LYS A 426 -25.89 3.53 -22.33
C LYS A 426 -24.77 4.20 -23.12
N VAL A 427 -23.51 3.85 -22.77
CA VAL A 427 -22.31 4.13 -23.54
C VAL A 427 -21.89 2.86 -24.27
N ASP A 428 -21.54 2.98 -25.52
CA ASP A 428 -20.93 1.89 -26.27
C ASP A 428 -19.43 1.81 -25.92
N PHE A 429 -19.04 0.80 -25.14
CA PHE A 429 -17.66 0.54 -24.76
C PHE A 429 -16.88 -0.31 -25.77
N THR A 430 -17.46 -0.63 -26.92
CA THR A 430 -16.75 -1.35 -27.98
C THR A 430 -15.47 -0.60 -28.35
N PRO A 431 -14.30 -1.26 -28.33
CA PRO A 431 -13.05 -0.64 -28.72
C PRO A 431 -13.12 -0.15 -30.15
N TYR A 432 -12.53 1.03 -30.39
CA TYR A 432 -12.41 1.55 -31.74
C TYR A 432 -11.58 0.59 -32.58
N SER A 433 -12.01 0.30 -33.79
CA SER A 433 -11.29 -0.51 -34.79
C SER A 433 -10.79 0.36 -35.92
N SER A 434 -9.50 0.21 -36.25
CA SER A 434 -8.89 0.90 -37.39
C SER A 434 -9.49 0.43 -38.70
N THR A 435 -9.71 1.37 -39.60
CA THR A 435 -10.23 1.15 -40.96
C THR A 435 -9.27 1.63 -42.05
N ASP A 436 -8.31 2.49 -41.70
CA ASP A 436 -7.29 3.02 -42.60
C ASP A 436 -5.88 2.64 -42.11
N PHE A 437 -5.15 1.87 -42.91
CA PHE A 437 -3.78 1.46 -42.68
C PHE A 437 -2.77 2.15 -43.58
N SER A 438 -3.14 3.24 -44.23
CA SER A 438 -2.27 3.95 -45.21
C SER A 438 -0.98 4.50 -44.57
N HIS A 439 -1.02 4.86 -43.30
CA HIS A 439 0.12 5.33 -42.54
C HIS A 439 0.96 4.20 -41.90
N ASP A 440 0.57 2.92 -42.04
CA ASP A 440 1.30 1.80 -41.44
C ASP A 440 2.70 1.66 -42.00
N GLY A 441 3.70 1.74 -41.17
CA GLY A 441 5.12 1.67 -41.49
C GLY A 441 5.72 3.00 -41.99
N GLU A 442 5.01 4.10 -41.90
CA GLU A 442 5.56 5.45 -42.10
C GLU A 442 6.64 5.74 -41.07
N VAL A 443 7.75 6.34 -41.52
CA VAL A 443 8.91 6.64 -40.69
C VAL A 443 9.01 8.14 -40.45
N LEU A 444 9.13 8.51 -39.18
CA LEU A 444 9.41 9.86 -38.73
C LEU A 444 10.86 9.96 -38.26
N THR A 445 11.58 10.98 -38.68
CA THR A 445 12.91 11.32 -38.13
C THR A 445 12.71 12.35 -37.01
N LEU A 446 12.87 11.94 -35.76
CA LEU A 446 12.72 12.83 -34.62
C LEU A 446 13.99 13.63 -34.34
N GLN A 447 15.17 13.00 -34.57
CA GLN A 447 16.47 13.64 -34.37
C GLN A 447 17.53 12.99 -35.28
N LYS A 448 18.51 13.77 -35.72
CA LYS A 448 19.75 13.30 -36.35
C LYS A 448 20.96 13.62 -35.48
N ALA A 449 21.90 12.69 -35.44
CA ALA A 449 23.18 12.90 -34.77
C ALA A 449 23.95 14.06 -35.44
N SER A 450 24.59 14.90 -34.64
CA SER A 450 25.49 15.96 -35.08
C SER A 450 26.94 15.70 -34.72
N LYS A 451 27.22 14.63 -33.93
CA LYS A 451 28.56 14.19 -33.52
C LYS A 451 28.73 12.68 -33.75
N GLY A 452 29.91 12.33 -34.28
CA GLY A 452 30.27 10.93 -34.56
C GLY A 452 29.44 10.31 -35.67
N ASN A 453 29.43 8.98 -35.75
CA ASN A 453 28.67 8.21 -36.74
C ASN A 453 27.19 8.05 -36.37
N GLY A 454 26.81 8.47 -35.15
CA GLY A 454 25.48 8.30 -34.62
C GLY A 454 25.24 6.92 -33.94
N VAL A 455 24.28 6.89 -33.05
CA VAL A 455 23.71 5.70 -32.41
C VAL A 455 22.22 5.67 -32.77
N ASP A 456 21.77 4.64 -33.46
CA ASP A 456 20.39 4.56 -33.92
C ASP A 456 19.50 4.03 -32.81
N ILE A 457 18.35 4.72 -32.56
CA ILE A 457 17.25 4.29 -31.70
C ILE A 457 15.95 4.41 -32.48
N VAL A 458 15.11 3.38 -32.40
CA VAL A 458 13.79 3.35 -33.04
C VAL A 458 12.70 3.23 -31.98
N PHE A 459 11.79 4.20 -31.96
CA PHE A 459 10.54 4.11 -31.22
C PHE A 459 9.44 3.53 -32.10
N ILE A 460 8.60 2.66 -31.53
CA ILE A 460 7.45 2.10 -32.25
C ILE A 460 6.27 2.16 -31.30
N GLY A 461 5.16 2.74 -31.75
CA GLY A 461 3.93 2.75 -30.95
C GLY A 461 3.16 1.43 -31.13
N ASN A 462 2.59 0.89 -30.05
CA ASN A 462 1.63 -0.20 -30.13
C ASN A 462 0.30 0.22 -29.49
N CYS A 463 -0.83 -0.32 -29.92
CA CYS A 463 -2.18 0.07 -29.54
C CYS A 463 -2.59 1.50 -29.95
N PHE A 464 -1.88 2.10 -30.90
CA PHE A 464 -2.31 3.29 -31.62
C PHE A 464 -3.15 2.87 -32.84
N VAL A 465 -4.22 3.60 -33.11
CA VAL A 465 -5.13 3.35 -34.23
C VAL A 465 -4.96 4.37 -35.35
N ASP A 466 -5.61 4.13 -36.47
CA ASP A 466 -5.50 5.01 -37.67
C ASP A 466 -5.71 6.49 -37.37
N LYS A 467 -6.73 6.86 -36.60
CA LYS A 467 -7.01 8.26 -36.21
C LYS A 467 -5.91 8.93 -35.38
N ASP A 468 -5.03 8.15 -34.75
CA ASP A 468 -3.92 8.66 -33.91
C ASP A 468 -2.70 9.03 -34.81
N MET A 469 -2.70 8.60 -36.10
CA MET A 469 -1.56 8.67 -36.99
C MET A 469 -1.46 9.96 -37.80
N GLU A 470 -2.43 10.84 -37.69
CA GLU A 470 -2.42 12.13 -38.39
C GLU A 470 -1.18 12.97 -38.02
N PRO A 471 -0.65 13.81 -38.93
CA PRO A 471 0.46 14.71 -38.60
C PRO A 471 0.16 15.62 -37.41
N GLY A 472 1.07 15.62 -36.39
CA GLY A 472 0.87 16.32 -35.14
C GLY A 472 -0.14 15.64 -34.20
N GLY A 473 -0.66 14.48 -34.57
CA GLY A 473 -1.61 13.67 -33.77
C GLY A 473 -0.97 13.00 -32.56
N LEU A 474 -1.77 12.18 -31.87
CA LEU A 474 -1.39 11.54 -30.61
C LEU A 474 -0.11 10.71 -30.74
N TYR A 475 0.06 9.98 -31.85
CA TYR A 475 1.24 9.18 -32.10
C TYR A 475 2.53 10.01 -32.07
N GLU A 476 2.58 11.09 -32.87
CA GLU A 476 3.76 11.94 -32.96
C GLU A 476 4.07 12.65 -31.65
N GLN A 477 3.04 13.09 -30.92
CA GLN A 477 3.18 13.69 -29.59
C GLN A 477 3.80 12.70 -28.61
N LYS A 478 3.31 11.46 -28.56
CA LYS A 478 3.83 10.42 -27.65
C LYS A 478 5.25 9.98 -28.01
N MET A 479 5.60 9.85 -29.29
CA MET A 479 6.96 9.51 -29.70
C MET A 479 7.95 10.64 -29.39
N THR A 480 7.53 11.89 -29.56
CA THR A 480 8.34 13.05 -29.15
C THR A 480 8.53 13.09 -27.64
N GLN A 481 7.47 12.87 -26.87
CA GLN A 481 7.55 12.77 -25.41
C GLN A 481 8.49 11.63 -24.98
N ALA A 482 8.43 10.48 -25.63
CA ALA A 482 9.32 9.35 -25.36
C ALA A 482 10.80 9.69 -25.63
N MET A 483 11.06 10.40 -26.73
CA MET A 483 12.41 10.88 -27.01
C MET A 483 12.91 11.85 -25.93
N GLU A 484 12.13 12.84 -25.53
CA GLU A 484 12.51 13.78 -24.47
C GLU A 484 12.74 13.07 -23.12
N GLN A 485 11.87 12.13 -22.76
CA GLN A 485 12.03 11.31 -21.56
C GLN A 485 13.33 10.48 -21.60
N PHE A 486 13.63 9.85 -22.75
CA PHE A 486 14.86 9.05 -22.89
C PHE A 486 16.13 9.87 -22.62
N PHE A 487 16.14 11.14 -23.03
CA PHE A 487 17.28 12.04 -22.86
C PHE A 487 17.24 12.89 -21.56
N SER A 488 16.31 12.64 -20.63
CA SER A 488 16.15 13.46 -19.42
C SER A 488 17.18 13.23 -18.32
N TYR A 489 17.93 12.12 -18.37
CA TYR A 489 18.95 11.78 -17.38
C TYR A 489 20.35 11.68 -17.96
N GLU A 490 21.35 12.08 -17.14
CA GLU A 490 22.75 11.87 -17.50
C GLU A 490 23.13 10.36 -17.50
N PRO A 491 23.95 9.88 -18.43
CA PRO A 491 24.75 10.66 -19.40
C PRO A 491 24.04 10.93 -20.73
N TYR A 492 22.76 10.52 -20.88
CA TYR A 492 22.01 10.67 -22.13
C TYR A 492 21.80 12.12 -22.53
N THR A 493 21.51 13.00 -21.54
CA THR A 493 21.36 14.44 -21.80
C THR A 493 22.60 15.04 -22.46
N SER A 494 23.79 14.77 -21.91
CA SER A 494 25.07 15.29 -22.43
C SER A 494 25.56 14.58 -23.71
N LEU A 495 25.05 13.38 -24.02
CA LEU A 495 25.38 12.61 -25.22
C LEU A 495 24.29 12.65 -26.30
N ARG A 496 23.24 13.42 -26.09
CA ARG A 496 22.06 13.49 -26.98
C ARG A 496 22.44 13.73 -28.44
N ASP A 497 23.39 14.59 -28.69
CA ASP A 497 23.85 14.96 -30.06
C ASP A 497 24.55 13.83 -30.83
N ARG A 498 24.76 12.65 -30.19
CA ARG A 498 25.30 11.43 -30.79
C ARG A 498 24.23 10.43 -31.26
N PHE A 499 22.94 10.76 -31.16
CA PHE A 499 21.88 9.85 -31.50
C PHE A 499 21.10 10.24 -32.75
N ASN A 500 20.83 9.23 -33.59
CA ASN A 500 19.75 9.28 -34.55
C ASN A 500 18.51 8.66 -33.93
N VAL A 501 17.41 9.38 -33.92
CA VAL A 501 16.16 8.92 -33.31
C VAL A 501 15.06 8.92 -34.36
N TYR A 502 14.42 7.77 -34.48
CA TYR A 502 13.33 7.56 -35.44
C TYR A 502 12.09 7.08 -34.71
N ALA A 503 10.92 7.33 -35.29
CA ALA A 503 9.69 6.67 -34.91
C ALA A 503 9.06 5.99 -36.14
N VAL A 504 8.50 4.79 -35.93
CA VAL A 504 7.83 4.05 -37.00
C VAL A 504 6.39 3.82 -36.63
N LYS A 505 5.46 4.36 -37.43
CA LYS A 505 4.02 4.19 -37.20
C LYS A 505 3.64 2.72 -37.39
N ALA A 506 3.02 2.14 -36.37
CA ALA A 506 2.44 0.79 -36.41
C ALA A 506 0.95 0.91 -36.08
N VAL A 507 0.11 0.80 -37.08
CA VAL A 507 -1.34 0.95 -36.95
C VAL A 507 -1.92 -0.32 -36.36
N SER A 508 -2.35 -0.26 -35.11
CA SER A 508 -3.00 -1.38 -34.42
C SER A 508 -4.45 -1.54 -34.89
N PRO A 509 -4.95 -2.76 -35.06
CA PRO A 509 -6.34 -2.98 -35.43
C PRO A 509 -7.33 -2.40 -34.42
N ASN A 510 -6.99 -2.33 -33.13
CA ASN A 510 -7.85 -1.80 -32.07
C ASN A 510 -7.09 -0.84 -31.15
N ALA A 511 -7.83 0.14 -30.60
CA ALA A 511 -7.29 1.22 -29.77
C ALA A 511 -6.80 0.81 -28.36
N GLU A 512 -7.33 -0.27 -27.78
CA GLU A 512 -7.16 -0.59 -26.35
C GLU A 512 -6.79 -2.06 -26.14
N LEU A 513 -6.00 -2.31 -25.08
CA LEU A 513 -5.63 -3.65 -24.61
C LEU A 513 -6.73 -4.23 -23.71
N PHE A 514 -7.88 -4.60 -24.30
CA PHE A 514 -8.90 -5.39 -23.60
C PHE A 514 -8.84 -6.86 -24.06
N GLU A 515 -9.54 -7.71 -23.35
CA GLU A 515 -9.74 -9.08 -23.80
C GLU A 515 -10.28 -9.09 -25.25
N GLY A 516 -9.52 -9.67 -26.18
CA GLY A 516 -9.85 -9.68 -27.60
C GLY A 516 -9.27 -8.53 -28.45
N CYS A 517 -8.54 -7.56 -27.87
CA CYS A 517 -7.81 -6.54 -28.64
C CYS A 517 -6.72 -7.17 -29.51
N LYS A 518 -6.62 -6.67 -30.74
CA LYS A 518 -5.56 -7.02 -31.69
C LYS A 518 -4.54 -5.90 -31.74
N GLN A 519 -3.28 -6.24 -31.72
CA GLN A 519 -2.15 -5.32 -31.70
C GLN A 519 -1.38 -5.38 -33.01
N ALA A 520 -0.65 -4.32 -33.35
CA ALA A 520 0.23 -4.30 -34.51
C ALA A 520 1.49 -5.15 -34.27
N ILE A 521 2.00 -5.14 -33.03
CA ILE A 521 3.23 -5.81 -32.65
C ILE A 521 2.89 -6.88 -31.59
N THR A 522 3.10 -8.15 -31.92
CA THR A 522 2.78 -9.28 -31.05
C THR A 522 3.99 -10.12 -30.67
N ASN A 523 5.09 -9.94 -31.37
CA ASN A 523 6.34 -10.67 -31.17
C ASN A 523 7.54 -9.80 -31.57
N ASP A 524 8.74 -10.26 -31.25
CA ASP A 524 9.99 -9.56 -31.54
C ASP A 524 10.29 -9.40 -33.04
N ALA A 525 9.89 -10.37 -33.86
CA ALA A 525 10.04 -10.25 -35.31
C ALA A 525 9.20 -9.11 -35.88
N ASP A 526 7.98 -8.89 -35.38
CA ASP A 526 7.16 -7.76 -35.77
C ASP A 526 7.89 -6.44 -35.46
N ALA A 527 8.43 -6.30 -34.23
CA ALA A 527 9.15 -5.11 -33.81
C ALA A 527 10.38 -4.83 -34.70
N PHE A 528 11.20 -5.83 -34.98
CA PHE A 528 12.36 -5.66 -35.86
C PHE A 528 11.97 -5.41 -37.33
N ASN A 529 10.86 -5.99 -37.81
CA ASN A 529 10.37 -5.70 -39.15
C ASN A 529 9.89 -4.24 -39.29
N TYR A 530 9.25 -3.68 -38.27
CA TYR A 530 8.94 -2.25 -38.26
C TYR A 530 10.21 -1.39 -38.21
N ALA A 531 11.16 -1.72 -37.32
CA ALA A 531 12.42 -0.97 -37.22
C ALA A 531 13.17 -0.92 -38.54
N LYS A 532 13.22 -2.01 -39.30
CA LYS A 532 13.85 -2.09 -40.62
C LYS A 532 13.22 -1.21 -41.71
N LYS A 533 12.03 -0.65 -41.50
CA LYS A 533 11.44 0.33 -42.42
C LYS A 533 12.22 1.65 -42.44
N VAL A 534 13.03 1.91 -41.43
CA VAL A 534 13.96 3.07 -41.40
C VAL A 534 15.12 2.82 -42.34
N LYS A 535 15.12 3.50 -43.48
CA LYS A 535 16.15 3.34 -44.52
C LYS A 535 17.52 3.90 -44.18
N ASP A 536 17.54 4.86 -43.26
CA ASP A 536 18.75 5.57 -42.82
C ASP A 536 19.48 4.91 -41.63
N LEU A 537 19.09 3.70 -41.24
CA LEU A 537 19.81 2.93 -40.22
C LEU A 537 21.24 2.64 -40.69
N ILE A 538 22.17 2.69 -39.75
CA ILE A 538 23.56 2.35 -40.01
C ILE A 538 23.63 0.85 -40.28
N PRO A 539 24.12 0.41 -41.47
CA PRO A 539 24.17 -1.02 -41.80
C PRO A 539 25.00 -1.83 -40.79
N ASP A 540 24.62 -3.09 -40.60
CA ASP A 540 25.30 -4.08 -39.78
C ASP A 540 25.47 -3.70 -38.29
N ARG A 541 24.65 -2.77 -37.80
CA ARG A 541 24.61 -2.39 -36.38
C ARG A 541 23.43 -3.02 -35.64
N PRO A 542 23.53 -3.10 -34.28
CA PRO A 542 22.44 -3.56 -33.43
C PRO A 542 21.15 -2.74 -33.66
N LEU A 543 20.00 -3.41 -33.67
CA LEU A 543 18.70 -2.74 -33.68
C LEU A 543 18.24 -2.44 -32.25
N ARG A 544 18.01 -1.19 -31.94
CA ARG A 544 17.61 -0.69 -30.61
C ARG A 544 16.17 -0.17 -30.68
N VAL A 545 15.25 -0.99 -30.21
CA VAL A 545 13.81 -0.77 -30.35
C VAL A 545 13.17 -0.49 -29.00
N ASN A 546 12.39 0.56 -28.91
CA ASN A 546 11.56 0.88 -27.75
C ASN A 546 10.09 0.88 -28.19
N ILE A 547 9.29 -0.04 -27.67
CA ILE A 547 7.87 -0.16 -27.98
C ILE A 547 7.07 0.58 -26.91
N ILE A 548 6.37 1.63 -27.32
CA ILE A 548 5.54 2.47 -26.45
C ILE A 548 4.08 2.05 -26.63
N TYR A 549 3.46 1.57 -25.57
CA TYR A 549 2.05 1.19 -25.57
C TYR A 549 1.14 2.38 -25.27
N ASN A 550 0.13 2.57 -26.10
CA ASN A 550 -0.97 3.51 -25.85
C ASN A 550 -2.08 2.78 -25.09
N THR A 551 -1.85 2.55 -23.79
CA THR A 551 -2.77 1.82 -22.94
C THR A 551 -2.79 2.40 -21.52
N LEU A 552 -3.95 2.29 -20.86
CA LEU A 552 -4.14 2.56 -19.43
C LEU A 552 -3.95 1.29 -18.59
N ASN A 553 -3.90 0.12 -19.21
CA ASN A 553 -3.67 -1.17 -18.55
C ASN A 553 -2.17 -1.34 -18.30
N GLY A 554 -1.68 -0.72 -17.22
CA GLY A 554 -0.29 -0.84 -16.82
C GLY A 554 0.09 -2.30 -16.55
N GLY A 555 1.16 -2.75 -17.20
CA GLY A 555 1.84 -3.99 -16.89
C GLY A 555 3.26 -3.68 -16.46
N ARG A 556 3.98 -4.67 -15.94
CA ARG A 556 5.41 -4.53 -15.66
C ARG A 556 6.17 -4.49 -16.99
N SER A 557 6.87 -3.39 -17.24
CA SER A 557 7.73 -3.19 -18.40
C SER A 557 8.97 -4.09 -18.31
N TYR A 558 9.59 -4.40 -19.44
CA TYR A 558 10.80 -5.22 -19.47
C TYR A 558 11.60 -5.01 -20.77
N THR A 559 12.86 -5.48 -20.77
CA THR A 559 13.73 -5.43 -21.94
C THR A 559 14.21 -6.84 -22.33
N SER A 560 14.05 -7.19 -23.60
CA SER A 560 14.69 -8.35 -24.24
C SER A 560 16.03 -7.93 -24.82
N MET A 561 17.13 -8.54 -24.35
CA MET A 561 18.51 -8.27 -24.78
C MET A 561 19.06 -9.43 -25.61
N TYR A 562 19.62 -9.15 -26.78
CA TYR A 562 20.17 -10.12 -27.72
C TYR A 562 21.71 -10.19 -27.63
N ASP A 563 22.30 -11.27 -28.15
CA ASP A 563 23.75 -11.47 -28.10
C ASP A 563 24.51 -10.46 -28.97
N ASP A 564 23.92 -9.94 -30.05
CA ASP A 564 24.49 -8.92 -30.95
C ASP A 564 24.29 -7.48 -30.45
N HIS A 565 23.91 -7.29 -29.19
CA HIS A 565 23.61 -5.98 -28.58
C HIS A 565 22.33 -5.29 -29.08
N SER A 566 21.52 -5.97 -29.90
CA SER A 566 20.16 -5.51 -30.16
C SER A 566 19.29 -5.67 -28.93
N TYR A 567 18.25 -4.84 -28.82
CA TYR A 567 17.29 -4.97 -27.73
C TYR A 567 15.87 -4.53 -28.17
N ILE A 568 14.88 -5.01 -27.43
CA ILE A 568 13.51 -4.54 -27.47
C ILE A 568 13.09 -4.18 -26.04
N ALA A 569 12.90 -2.90 -25.75
CA ALA A 569 12.30 -2.43 -24.50
C ALA A 569 10.80 -2.30 -24.70
N VAL A 570 10.00 -2.93 -23.85
CA VAL A 570 8.55 -2.99 -23.92
C VAL A 570 7.97 -2.13 -22.79
N MET A 571 7.39 -0.98 -23.15
CA MET A 571 6.88 0.03 -22.24
C MET A 571 5.36 -0.12 -22.08
N LEU A 572 4.93 -0.95 -21.13
CA LEU A 572 3.50 -1.21 -20.85
C LEU A 572 2.85 -0.12 -20.01
N SER A 573 3.63 0.69 -19.31
CA SER A 573 3.16 1.81 -18.47
C SER A 573 3.17 3.18 -19.19
N GLY A 574 3.34 3.19 -20.51
CA GLY A 574 3.43 4.42 -21.30
C GLY A 574 4.79 5.11 -21.20
N VAL A 575 4.83 6.43 -21.38
CA VAL A 575 6.06 7.22 -21.38
C VAL A 575 6.31 7.78 -20.00
N ASN A 576 7.29 7.21 -19.29
CA ASN A 576 7.73 7.65 -17.96
C ASN A 576 9.20 7.25 -17.70
N ARG A 577 9.70 7.43 -16.49
CA ARG A 577 11.09 7.10 -16.08
C ARG A 577 11.48 5.64 -16.32
N ILE A 578 10.52 4.73 -16.42
CA ILE A 578 10.76 3.31 -16.73
C ILE A 578 11.43 3.16 -18.11
N LEU A 579 11.18 4.10 -19.05
CA LEU A 579 11.88 4.11 -20.34
C LEU A 579 13.39 4.30 -20.18
N ASN A 580 13.83 5.11 -19.21
CA ASN A 580 15.25 5.28 -18.90
C ASN A 580 15.83 4.01 -18.29
N HIS A 581 15.08 3.31 -17.43
CA HIS A 581 15.46 2.02 -16.86
C HIS A 581 15.58 0.94 -17.95
N GLU A 582 14.52 0.72 -18.73
CA GLU A 582 14.45 -0.35 -19.73
C GLU A 582 15.31 -0.06 -20.97
N GLY A 583 15.01 1.01 -21.68
CA GLY A 583 15.73 1.36 -22.92
C GLY A 583 17.14 1.88 -22.65
N GLY A 584 17.29 2.73 -21.63
CA GLY A 584 18.58 3.31 -21.25
C GLY A 584 19.45 2.34 -20.44
N GLY A 585 18.95 1.81 -19.33
CA GLY A 585 19.68 0.96 -18.41
C GLY A 585 19.96 -0.43 -18.98
N HIS A 586 18.93 -1.23 -19.22
CA HIS A 586 19.11 -2.56 -19.78
C HIS A 586 19.50 -2.55 -21.26
N GLY A 587 18.82 -1.74 -22.07
CA GLY A 587 19.03 -1.70 -23.51
C GLY A 587 20.41 -1.22 -23.92
N ILE A 588 20.74 0.04 -23.66
CA ILE A 588 22.04 0.65 -24.02
C ILE A 588 23.11 0.39 -22.97
N GLY A 589 22.78 0.62 -21.69
CA GLY A 589 23.74 0.48 -20.58
C GLY A 589 24.10 -0.97 -20.26
N ARG A 590 23.29 -1.93 -20.67
CA ARG A 590 23.49 -3.38 -20.47
C ARG A 590 23.62 -3.71 -18.99
N LEU A 591 22.90 -2.97 -18.17
CA LEU A 591 22.87 -3.07 -16.72
C LEU A 591 21.92 -4.19 -16.27
N TYR A 592 22.09 -4.64 -15.05
CA TYR A 592 21.14 -5.51 -14.36
C TYR A 592 20.31 -4.69 -13.36
N ASP A 593 19.20 -5.28 -12.91
CA ASP A 593 18.39 -4.72 -11.84
C ASP A 593 19.17 -4.64 -10.52
N GLU A 594 19.01 -3.55 -9.81
CA GLU A 594 19.56 -3.35 -8.47
C GLU A 594 18.54 -3.64 -7.36
N TYR A 595 17.46 -4.36 -7.67
CA TYR A 595 16.43 -4.78 -6.73
C TYR A 595 16.37 -6.31 -6.56
N VAL A 596 15.59 -6.75 -5.56
CA VAL A 596 15.32 -8.15 -5.24
C VAL A 596 13.95 -8.53 -5.80
N GLU A 597 13.88 -9.55 -6.64
CA GLU A 597 12.62 -10.12 -7.11
C GLU A 597 12.20 -11.32 -6.24
N ASN A 598 13.18 -12.08 -5.75
CA ASN A 598 12.96 -13.29 -4.97
C ASN A 598 13.39 -13.09 -3.51
N ASN A 599 12.49 -12.68 -2.66
CA ASN A 599 12.76 -12.48 -1.24
C ASN A 599 13.26 -13.78 -0.58
N GLY A 600 14.31 -13.66 0.24
CA GLY A 600 14.95 -14.78 0.91
C GLY A 600 15.91 -15.60 0.05
N SER A 601 16.08 -15.26 -1.25
CA SER A 601 16.96 -16.01 -2.15
C SER A 601 18.45 -15.65 -1.96
N THR A 602 19.30 -16.66 -2.02
CA THR A 602 20.76 -16.52 -2.10
C THR A 602 21.23 -16.85 -3.50
N VAL A 603 22.16 -16.08 -4.05
CA VAL A 603 22.73 -16.35 -5.36
C VAL A 603 23.44 -17.73 -5.38
N THR A 604 23.14 -18.57 -6.37
CA THR A 604 23.82 -19.86 -6.56
C THR A 604 25.16 -19.67 -7.26
N ASP A 605 26.04 -20.68 -7.16
CA ASP A 605 27.34 -20.61 -7.84
C ASP A 605 27.18 -20.58 -9.37
N GLU A 606 26.18 -21.31 -9.93
CA GLU A 606 25.87 -21.26 -11.36
C GLU A 606 25.42 -19.86 -11.80
N ALA A 607 24.68 -19.15 -10.94
CA ALA A 607 24.27 -17.77 -11.23
C ALA A 607 25.43 -16.79 -11.14
N LYS A 608 26.38 -16.98 -10.18
CA LYS A 608 27.62 -16.20 -10.12
C LYS A 608 28.46 -16.39 -11.38
N ASP A 609 28.69 -17.63 -11.78
CA ASP A 609 29.42 -17.97 -13.00
C ASP A 609 28.76 -17.36 -14.25
N TYR A 610 27.42 -17.34 -14.27
CA TYR A 610 26.66 -16.70 -15.33
C TYR A 610 26.87 -15.17 -15.35
N PHE A 611 26.79 -14.48 -14.21
CA PHE A 611 27.04 -13.03 -14.14
C PHE A 611 28.48 -12.67 -14.52
N GLU A 612 29.46 -13.46 -14.07
CA GLU A 612 30.88 -13.25 -14.45
C GLU A 612 31.11 -13.47 -15.94
N LYS A 613 30.49 -14.50 -16.52
CA LYS A 613 30.54 -14.73 -17.95
C LYS A 613 29.90 -13.59 -18.73
N MET A 614 28.73 -13.09 -18.29
CA MET A 614 28.06 -11.97 -18.96
C MET A 614 28.89 -10.70 -18.90
N TRP A 615 29.59 -10.48 -17.80
CA TRP A 615 30.51 -9.35 -17.67
C TRP A 615 31.73 -9.51 -18.58
N SER A 616 32.43 -10.61 -18.50
CA SER A 616 33.69 -10.82 -19.22
C SER A 616 33.52 -10.94 -20.74
N GLU A 617 32.49 -11.61 -21.22
CA GLU A 617 32.27 -11.85 -22.65
C GLU A 617 31.45 -10.73 -23.32
N TYR A 618 30.48 -10.14 -22.60
CA TYR A 618 29.53 -9.20 -23.19
C TYR A 618 29.52 -7.80 -22.55
N GLY A 619 30.33 -7.55 -21.50
CA GLY A 619 30.37 -6.28 -20.76
C GLY A 619 29.02 -5.94 -20.12
N ARG A 620 28.23 -6.94 -19.68
CA ARG A 620 26.93 -6.76 -19.04
C ARG A 620 27.07 -6.76 -17.51
N GLY A 621 26.37 -5.84 -16.83
CA GLY A 621 26.28 -5.80 -15.38
C GLY A 621 27.41 -5.05 -14.69
N ALA A 622 27.80 -3.91 -15.23
CA ALA A 622 28.77 -3.01 -14.58
C ALA A 622 28.31 -2.54 -13.18
N ASN A 623 27.01 -2.60 -12.93
CA ASN A 623 26.33 -2.10 -11.73
C ASN A 623 26.00 -3.19 -10.70
N ILE A 624 26.45 -4.43 -10.89
CA ILE A 624 26.32 -5.50 -9.88
C ILE A 624 27.65 -6.21 -9.70
N ASP A 625 27.88 -6.79 -8.50
CA ASP A 625 29.08 -7.56 -8.17
C ASP A 625 28.78 -8.62 -7.11
N MET A 626 29.62 -9.64 -7.00
CA MET A 626 29.50 -10.69 -5.99
C MET A 626 30.49 -10.51 -4.83
N HIS A 627 31.35 -9.47 -4.88
CA HIS A 627 32.32 -9.17 -3.82
C HIS A 627 31.72 -8.21 -2.78
N ALA A 628 31.82 -8.57 -1.50
CA ALA A 628 31.36 -7.75 -0.39
C ALA A 628 32.35 -6.62 -0.02
N ASP A 629 33.62 -6.77 -0.36
CA ASP A 629 34.61 -5.69 -0.19
C ASP A 629 34.57 -4.75 -1.41
N VAL A 630 34.25 -3.48 -1.16
CA VAL A 630 34.16 -2.47 -2.22
C VAL A 630 35.45 -2.34 -3.04
N LYS A 631 36.60 -2.68 -2.48
CA LYS A 631 37.90 -2.64 -3.16
C LYS A 631 38.07 -3.71 -4.22
N GLU A 632 37.25 -4.77 -4.17
CA GLU A 632 37.28 -5.89 -5.11
C GLU A 632 36.17 -5.78 -6.17
N THR A 633 35.25 -4.80 -6.02
CA THR A 633 34.13 -4.61 -6.94
C THR A 633 34.54 -3.97 -8.27
N ARG A 634 33.68 -4.12 -9.27
CA ARG A 634 33.80 -3.49 -10.60
C ARG A 634 33.87 -1.96 -10.52
N TRP A 635 33.36 -1.34 -9.45
CA TRP A 635 33.38 0.10 -9.20
C TRP A 635 34.39 0.55 -8.14
N ALA A 636 35.36 -0.30 -7.78
CA ALA A 636 36.40 0.03 -6.79
C ALA A 636 37.15 1.32 -7.10
N HIS A 637 37.40 1.60 -8.38
CA HIS A 637 38.07 2.82 -8.83
C HIS A 637 37.26 4.09 -8.54
N PHE A 638 35.93 4.05 -8.64
CA PHE A 638 35.09 5.17 -8.25
C PHE A 638 35.04 5.35 -6.73
N ALA A 639 34.92 4.24 -5.99
CA ALA A 639 34.89 4.26 -4.52
C ALA A 639 36.21 4.84 -3.93
N ALA A 640 37.31 4.67 -4.65
CA ALA A 640 38.62 5.24 -4.28
C ALA A 640 38.83 6.71 -4.73
N ASP A 641 38.01 7.23 -5.62
CA ASP A 641 38.13 8.57 -6.16
C ASP A 641 37.31 9.57 -5.35
N SER A 642 38.00 10.54 -4.72
CA SER A 642 37.34 11.54 -3.86
C SER A 642 36.29 12.40 -4.57
N ARG A 643 36.29 12.46 -5.89
CA ARG A 643 35.34 13.21 -6.70
C ARG A 643 33.92 12.53 -6.69
N TYR A 644 33.82 11.26 -6.27
CA TYR A 644 32.62 10.49 -6.16
C TYR A 644 32.13 10.22 -4.71
N THR A 645 32.79 10.82 -3.73
CA THR A 645 32.52 10.61 -2.30
C THR A 645 31.04 10.85 -1.96
N ASP A 646 30.42 11.88 -2.55
CA ASP A 646 29.05 12.28 -2.25
C ASP A 646 27.99 11.30 -2.81
N GLU A 647 28.35 10.44 -3.76
CA GLU A 647 27.46 9.35 -4.24
C GLU A 647 27.37 8.17 -3.26
N LYS A 648 28.22 8.14 -2.22
CA LYS A 648 28.26 7.10 -1.17
C LYS A 648 28.38 5.68 -1.74
N LEU A 649 29.29 5.52 -2.70
CA LEU A 649 29.56 4.22 -3.31
C LEU A 649 30.06 3.21 -2.27
N GLY A 650 29.44 2.03 -2.28
CA GLY A 650 29.71 0.95 -1.33
C GLY A 650 29.34 -0.41 -1.90
N THR A 651 29.03 -1.36 -1.02
CA THR A 651 28.49 -2.67 -1.35
C THR A 651 27.17 -2.85 -0.62
N TYR A 652 26.08 -2.57 -1.32
CA TYR A 652 24.72 -2.71 -0.79
C TYR A 652 24.15 -4.05 -1.26
N GLU A 653 23.90 -4.96 -0.32
CA GLU A 653 23.41 -6.30 -0.63
C GLU A 653 21.95 -6.27 -1.14
N GLY A 654 21.61 -7.21 -2.01
CA GLY A 654 20.29 -7.31 -2.63
C GLY A 654 20.24 -6.68 -4.02
N SER A 655 20.55 -7.48 -5.06
CA SER A 655 20.61 -7.06 -6.47
C SER A 655 20.52 -8.28 -7.39
N GLY A 656 20.33 -8.06 -8.69
CA GLY A 656 20.28 -9.13 -9.68
C GLY A 656 19.17 -10.16 -9.42
N SER A 657 18.05 -9.72 -8.84
CA SER A 657 16.91 -10.52 -8.36
C SER A 657 17.17 -11.32 -7.07
N TYR A 658 18.37 -11.33 -6.51
CA TYR A 658 18.73 -12.08 -5.30
C TYR A 658 18.82 -11.18 -4.08
N GLN A 659 18.34 -11.67 -2.93
CA GLN A 659 18.45 -10.94 -1.66
C GLN A 659 19.85 -10.99 -1.09
N TYR A 660 20.57 -12.12 -1.25
CA TYR A 660 21.88 -12.34 -0.64
C TYR A 660 22.95 -12.75 -1.68
N GLY A 661 24.17 -12.23 -1.48
CA GLY A 661 25.37 -12.58 -2.23
C GLY A 661 25.53 -11.86 -3.56
N VAL A 662 24.68 -10.86 -3.88
CA VAL A 662 24.87 -9.93 -5.01
C VAL A 662 24.73 -8.52 -4.48
N TYR A 663 25.67 -7.65 -4.87
CA TYR A 663 25.80 -6.29 -4.35
C TYR A 663 25.61 -5.26 -5.46
N ARG A 664 25.14 -4.08 -5.09
CA ARG A 664 24.98 -2.89 -5.95
C ARG A 664 25.82 -1.72 -5.40
N PRO A 665 26.16 -0.72 -6.24
CA PRO A 665 27.10 0.34 -5.85
C PRO A 665 26.53 1.40 -4.92
N THR A 666 25.21 1.65 -4.97
CA THR A 666 24.53 2.69 -4.18
C THR A 666 23.29 2.13 -3.50
N GLU A 667 22.81 2.81 -2.45
CA GLU A 667 21.58 2.42 -1.78
C GLU A 667 20.39 2.43 -2.75
N ASN A 668 20.28 3.46 -3.58
CA ASN A 668 19.25 3.60 -4.60
C ASN A 668 19.82 4.13 -5.93
N SER A 669 19.15 3.83 -7.03
CA SER A 669 19.53 4.26 -8.38
C SER A 669 18.35 4.08 -9.36
N MET A 670 18.51 4.52 -10.61
CA MET A 670 17.57 4.24 -11.72
C MET A 670 17.27 2.75 -11.86
N MET A 671 18.27 1.88 -11.67
CA MET A 671 18.12 0.42 -11.84
C MET A 671 17.48 -0.28 -10.62
N ARG A 672 17.10 0.48 -9.56
CA ARG A 672 16.43 -0.07 -8.38
C ARG A 672 14.95 0.33 -8.32
N PHE A 673 14.65 1.62 -8.23
CA PHE A 673 13.27 2.09 -7.99
C PHE A 673 12.79 3.12 -9.02
N ASN A 674 13.56 3.41 -10.05
CA ASN A 674 13.25 4.37 -11.12
C ASN A 674 13.11 5.84 -10.65
N ASP A 675 13.30 6.12 -9.37
CA ASP A 675 13.12 7.45 -8.76
C ASP A 675 14.41 8.24 -8.57
N MET A 676 15.56 7.63 -8.89
CA MET A 676 16.90 8.21 -8.81
C MET A 676 17.60 8.14 -10.17
N PRO A 677 18.60 9.01 -10.44
CA PRO A 677 19.46 8.92 -11.62
C PRO A 677 20.33 7.66 -11.63
N PHE A 678 21.01 7.41 -12.74
CA PHE A 678 22.02 6.37 -12.85
C PHE A 678 23.22 6.67 -11.94
N ASN A 679 23.69 5.67 -11.18
CA ASN A 679 24.93 5.78 -10.39
C ASN A 679 26.19 5.77 -11.28
N ALA A 680 27.35 6.12 -10.71
CA ALA A 680 28.61 6.29 -11.44
C ALA A 680 29.00 5.11 -12.34
N PRO A 681 29.01 3.82 -11.88
CA PRO A 681 29.37 2.70 -12.74
C PRO A 681 28.34 2.48 -13.88
N SER A 682 27.06 2.78 -13.65
CA SER A 682 26.04 2.75 -14.68
C SER A 682 26.29 3.81 -15.75
N ARG A 683 26.59 5.06 -15.34
CA ARG A 683 26.89 6.16 -16.28
C ARG A 683 28.16 5.90 -17.07
N GLU A 684 29.18 5.31 -16.45
CA GLU A 684 30.41 4.89 -17.16
C GLU A 684 30.14 3.84 -18.23
N ALA A 685 29.37 2.81 -17.91
CA ALA A 685 29.02 1.76 -18.87
C ALA A 685 28.27 2.33 -20.07
N ILE A 686 27.26 3.18 -19.81
CA ILE A 686 26.47 3.87 -20.85
C ILE A 686 27.40 4.75 -21.71
N TYR A 687 28.26 5.57 -21.09
CA TYR A 687 29.19 6.43 -21.78
C TYR A 687 30.14 5.63 -22.70
N LYS A 688 30.76 4.57 -22.16
CA LYS A 688 31.68 3.70 -22.94
C LYS A 688 30.99 3.13 -24.17
N TYR A 689 29.78 2.63 -24.00
CA TYR A 689 29.02 2.04 -25.10
C TYR A 689 28.68 3.09 -26.17
N ILE A 690 28.13 4.24 -25.80
CA ILE A 690 27.77 5.30 -26.74
C ILE A 690 28.98 5.85 -27.48
N MET A 691 30.08 6.09 -26.76
CA MET A 691 31.30 6.60 -27.37
C MET A 691 31.93 5.59 -28.34
N GLN A 692 31.96 4.31 -27.97
CA GLN A 692 32.45 3.25 -28.84
C GLN A 692 31.63 3.13 -30.13
N GLU A 693 30.31 3.20 -30.01
CA GLU A 693 29.38 3.13 -31.16
C GLU A 693 29.49 4.36 -32.06
N SER A 694 29.55 5.56 -31.47
CA SER A 694 29.53 6.82 -32.23
C SER A 694 30.87 7.20 -32.84
N GLU A 695 31.99 6.93 -32.15
CA GLU A 695 33.35 7.25 -32.62
C GLU A 695 34.02 6.08 -33.37
N GLY A 696 33.54 4.86 -33.16
CA GLY A 696 34.03 3.64 -33.79
C GLY A 696 35.27 3.03 -33.11
N ALA A 697 35.87 2.01 -33.75
CA ALA A 697 36.90 1.16 -33.17
C ALA A 697 38.22 1.92 -32.82
N ALA A 698 38.45 3.12 -33.38
CA ALA A 698 39.63 3.95 -33.05
C ALA A 698 39.52 4.64 -31.69
N TRP A 699 38.34 4.81 -31.16
CA TRP A 699 38.13 5.41 -29.86
C TRP A 699 38.70 4.57 -28.73
N LYS A 700 39.32 5.24 -27.75
CA LYS A 700 39.90 4.61 -26.57
C LYS A 700 39.32 5.30 -25.34
N TYR A 701 38.87 4.50 -24.41
CA TYR A 701 38.40 4.98 -23.11
C TYR A 701 39.59 5.59 -22.32
N ASP A 702 39.35 6.73 -21.72
CA ASP A 702 40.25 7.40 -20.77
C ASP A 702 39.43 7.83 -19.54
N TYR A 703 39.88 7.40 -18.37
CA TYR A 703 39.15 7.61 -17.11
C TYR A 703 39.02 9.10 -16.76
N GLU A 704 40.12 9.88 -16.89
CA GLU A 704 40.08 11.30 -16.53
C GLU A 704 39.18 12.11 -17.48
N THR A 705 39.16 11.74 -18.74
CA THR A 705 38.21 12.31 -19.72
C THR A 705 36.78 11.99 -19.34
N PHE A 706 36.50 10.74 -18.92
CA PHE A 706 35.17 10.36 -18.44
C PHE A 706 34.80 11.14 -17.17
N VAL A 707 35.67 11.20 -16.17
CA VAL A 707 35.37 11.91 -14.90
C VAL A 707 35.08 13.40 -15.15
N SER A 708 35.80 14.00 -16.10
CA SER A 708 35.54 15.40 -16.49
C SER A 708 34.19 15.57 -17.17
N PHE A 709 33.82 14.63 -18.05
CA PHE A 709 32.50 14.56 -18.71
C PHE A 709 31.38 14.34 -17.69
N ASP A 710 31.58 13.46 -16.72
CA ASP A 710 30.56 12.99 -15.75
C ASP A 710 30.23 14.01 -14.64
N ALA A 711 30.80 15.23 -14.70
CA ALA A 711 30.57 16.26 -13.67
C ALA A 711 29.09 16.55 -13.46
N LYS A 712 28.30 16.65 -14.55
CA LYS A 712 26.85 16.88 -14.48
C LYS A 712 26.09 15.65 -13.95
N GLY A 713 26.55 14.43 -14.27
CA GLY A 713 25.95 13.20 -13.76
C GLY A 713 26.09 13.09 -12.25
N ARG A 714 27.24 13.44 -11.71
CA ARG A 714 27.47 13.53 -10.26
C ARG A 714 26.58 14.57 -9.60
N GLU A 715 26.50 15.78 -10.20
CA GLU A 715 25.65 16.85 -9.70
C GLU A 715 24.17 16.43 -9.67
N GLN A 716 23.66 15.84 -10.75
CA GLN A 716 22.30 15.35 -10.83
C GLN A 716 22.02 14.28 -9.77
N PHE A 717 22.91 13.28 -9.62
CA PHE A 717 22.73 12.19 -8.67
C PHE A 717 22.67 12.70 -7.23
N VAL A 718 23.62 13.57 -6.83
CA VAL A 718 23.69 14.12 -5.47
C VAL A 718 22.50 15.05 -5.18
N SER A 719 22.08 15.86 -6.14
CA SER A 719 20.94 16.75 -6.00
C SER A 719 19.64 15.96 -5.73
N GLU A 720 19.36 14.92 -6.52
CA GLU A 720 18.17 14.10 -6.32
C GLU A 720 18.25 13.24 -5.07
N GLN A 721 19.44 12.74 -4.69
CA GLN A 721 19.64 12.05 -3.43
C GLN A 721 19.30 12.95 -2.22
N ASN A 722 19.74 14.21 -2.23
CA ASN A 722 19.42 15.17 -1.18
C ASN A 722 17.92 15.50 -1.13
N THR A 723 17.29 15.60 -2.29
CA THR A 723 15.84 15.81 -2.39
C THR A 723 15.06 14.64 -1.80
N ALA A 724 15.44 13.40 -2.13
CA ALA A 724 14.85 12.19 -1.58
C ALA A 724 15.04 12.10 -0.06
N MET A 725 16.22 12.43 0.47
CA MET A 725 16.48 12.48 1.91
C MET A 725 15.65 13.56 2.61
N SER A 726 15.51 14.75 2.02
CA SER A 726 14.70 15.83 2.58
C SER A 726 13.21 15.44 2.65
N ARG A 727 12.70 14.75 1.63
CA ARG A 727 11.36 14.16 1.62
C ARG A 727 11.20 13.13 2.75
N ALA A 728 12.17 12.22 2.93
CA ALA A 728 12.14 11.22 3.98
C ALA A 728 12.20 11.81 5.40
N MET A 729 12.91 12.94 5.61
CA MET A 729 12.98 13.62 6.91
C MET A 729 11.69 14.39 7.25
N ASN A 730 10.97 14.86 6.25
CA ASN A 730 9.70 15.58 6.43
C ASN A 730 8.51 14.65 6.63
N THR A 731 8.67 13.35 6.34
CA THR A 731 7.69 12.32 6.67
C THR A 731 8.09 11.69 7.99
N ASP A 732 7.49 12.16 9.08
CA ASP A 732 7.67 11.59 10.41
C ASP A 732 7.32 10.09 10.41
N LYS A 733 8.33 9.27 10.83
CA LYS A 733 8.30 7.85 11.24
C LYS A 733 8.23 6.76 10.16
N GLN A 734 9.38 6.06 10.11
CA GLN A 734 9.49 4.58 10.09
C GLN A 734 8.17 3.82 9.81
N SER A 735 7.79 3.72 8.56
CA SER A 735 7.34 2.45 8.03
C SER A 735 8.56 1.81 7.37
N PRO A 736 8.83 0.51 7.57
CA PRO A 736 9.72 -0.21 6.68
C PRO A 736 9.19 0.12 5.28
N ALA A 737 10.08 0.48 4.36
CA ALA A 737 9.70 0.68 2.97
C ALA A 737 8.80 -0.49 2.61
N ALA A 738 7.49 -0.25 2.52
CA ALA A 738 6.56 -1.24 2.04
C ALA A 738 7.18 -1.72 0.74
N ASP A 739 7.29 -3.04 0.61
CA ASP A 739 7.89 -3.74 -0.50
C ASP A 739 7.23 -3.24 -1.79
N LYS A 740 7.72 -2.10 -2.31
CA LYS A 740 7.24 -1.55 -3.58
C LYS A 740 7.69 -2.59 -4.60
N ARG A 741 6.74 -3.43 -5.04
CA ARG A 741 7.05 -4.34 -6.16
C ARG A 741 7.58 -3.51 -7.31
N PRO A 742 8.73 -3.87 -7.87
CA PRO A 742 9.29 -3.14 -9.00
C PRO A 742 8.25 -3.05 -10.13
N GLN A 743 8.13 -1.88 -10.74
CA GLN A 743 7.25 -1.68 -11.90
C GLN A 743 7.82 -2.32 -13.19
N THR A 744 8.97 -2.95 -13.08
CA THR A 744 9.73 -3.59 -14.15
C THR A 744 9.92 -5.07 -13.86
N LEU A 745 10.01 -5.88 -14.91
CA LEU A 745 10.43 -7.28 -14.84
C LEU A 745 11.93 -7.38 -15.10
N PRO A 746 12.62 -8.39 -14.55
CA PRO A 746 14.02 -8.63 -14.89
C PRO A 746 14.22 -8.78 -16.41
N PRO A 747 15.36 -8.30 -16.96
CA PRO A 747 15.61 -8.33 -18.39
C PRO A 747 15.65 -9.78 -18.91
N VAL A 748 15.05 -9.99 -20.08
CA VAL A 748 15.04 -11.29 -20.77
C VAL A 748 16.28 -11.41 -21.63
N MET A 749 17.11 -12.42 -21.35
CA MET A 749 18.30 -12.72 -22.14
C MET A 749 17.94 -13.64 -23.30
N VAL A 750 17.96 -13.12 -24.51
CA VAL A 750 17.64 -13.87 -25.74
C VAL A 750 18.93 -14.34 -26.42
N ARG A 751 19.05 -15.64 -26.65
CA ARG A 751 20.15 -16.20 -27.40
C ARG A 751 20.00 -15.91 -28.88
N GLY A 752 21.09 -15.50 -29.54
CA GLY A 752 21.14 -15.20 -30.97
C GLY A 752 21.02 -13.68 -31.23
N THR A 753 20.74 -13.36 -32.48
CA THR A 753 20.73 -12.00 -33.02
C THR A 753 19.30 -11.58 -33.38
N TRP A 754 19.11 -10.29 -33.67
CA TRP A 754 17.84 -9.83 -34.20
C TRP A 754 17.44 -10.54 -35.53
N GLN A 755 18.42 -10.94 -36.36
CA GLN A 755 18.17 -11.72 -37.56
C GLN A 755 17.66 -13.13 -37.25
N ASP A 756 18.07 -13.72 -36.13
CA ASP A 756 17.55 -15.02 -35.66
C ASP A 756 16.14 -14.91 -35.15
N ALA A 757 15.79 -13.80 -34.49
CA ALA A 757 14.43 -13.49 -34.06
C ALA A 757 13.45 -13.39 -35.24
N LEU A 758 13.87 -12.88 -36.41
CA LEU A 758 13.04 -12.88 -37.62
C LEU A 758 12.67 -14.29 -38.10
N LYS A 759 13.48 -15.29 -37.79
CA LYS A 759 13.25 -16.70 -38.20
C LYS A 759 12.48 -17.50 -37.14
N ASN A 760 12.71 -17.18 -35.87
CA ASN A 760 12.13 -17.86 -34.72
C ASN A 760 11.57 -16.83 -33.72
N PRO A 761 10.44 -16.21 -34.00
CA PRO A 761 9.91 -15.10 -33.22
C PRO A 761 9.50 -15.54 -31.80
N ILE A 762 9.81 -14.69 -30.85
CA ILE A 762 9.40 -14.81 -29.44
C ILE A 762 8.23 -13.88 -29.18
N LYS A 763 7.16 -14.40 -28.60
CA LYS A 763 5.96 -13.63 -28.27
C LYS A 763 6.31 -12.56 -27.22
N ILE A 764 5.88 -11.33 -27.47
CA ILE A 764 5.95 -10.26 -26.48
C ILE A 764 4.87 -10.53 -25.42
N LYS A 765 5.26 -10.50 -24.13
CA LYS A 765 4.34 -10.73 -23.01
C LYS A 765 3.65 -9.42 -22.62
N TYR A 766 2.35 -9.50 -22.30
CA TYR A 766 1.53 -8.36 -21.89
C TYR A 766 1.05 -8.45 -20.46
N HIS A 767 0.94 -9.65 -19.92
CA HIS A 767 0.49 -9.93 -18.55
C HIS A 767 1.29 -11.10 -18.01
N ASP A 768 1.72 -10.97 -16.79
CA ASP A 768 1.97 -12.08 -15.89
C ASP A 768 0.94 -12.09 -14.79
#